data_07348eb8a5c8d035c602c6ba0c0eb4f2
#
_entry.id   07348eb8a5c8d035c602c6ba0c0eb4f2
#
_cell.length_a   1.000
_cell.length_b   1.000
_cell.length_c   1.000
_cell.angle_alpha   90.00
_cell.angle_beta   90.00
_cell.angle_gamma   90.00
#
_symmetry.space_group_name_H-M   'P 1'
#
loop_
_entity.id
_entity.type
_entity.pdbx_description
1 polymer ?
#
loop_
_entity_poly.entity_id
_entity_poly.type
_entity_poly.pdbx_seq_one_letter_code
_entity_poly.pdbx_strand_id
1 'polypeptide(L)'
;MDKMKIGFCNEGGYIYALNDYNLTTNYFYPYYIFEISTKYYEDLFNNFPEKVPPYYQSLVLNDISWKLTANKLLPFHYVDGKFIQAQQRIINLLKRMDDKVIMDHPNVNDIHKYYFLKVKGGDYHIVKEYNEFALYNGKVKLQGWNYFEVFIQGFKLQGTKLKIKGMLSNPASLFLPMQVWVEENGDYFYKHEMEMKDSTYNFWNTKIKVANFKRFVYICDITKVHQIDFFGKIGEDYYKTTFRNTWNSPFDIGMGKTKILIDGYLFEQNKHCISIKKLGTVQLVKADIRDRIFHWKWDKKAYKERRKMSSKPPKKEIWLYNDANTNIENGLLQFRHDRTMQDDVLRYYIYDNEWEDIKHHFDDSEVPYLVRFGSEKHKHLFSQASKILSAYAQFNYYSPFKIEDCHKFSDKWRYELVYMQHGILHASLPWQYGNDRMNIDKVVISSTFELENMVKNYAFERDELVPSGMVRFDYIDRTQKPQNKILIAPSWRYYLIGDIRNNRWTPFPDKFVQSEFYNKYMTLFENQHLKMLLEQYDFELDFKLHPIFECYISEFHIKNDRIHLVKESVQLSQYKVCITDFSSFVFDFVYCGRPVLYFVPDYEKFKSGMHTYRELDIPLEDGFGELTIDPDELVDSLEKLLKNSCQIPEQYKKKTEEFFTYYDNHARRTYEALRDTKTKGEENEDTL
;
A
#
# COMPACT_ATOMS: atom_id res chain seq x y z
N MET A 1 8.75 -45.82 7.89
CA MET A 1 9.40 -44.89 6.96
C MET A 1 10.76 -44.36 7.44
N ASP A 2 11.27 -44.78 8.55
CA ASP A 2 12.55 -44.31 9.12
C ASP A 2 13.82 -44.74 8.38
N LYS A 3 13.69 -45.33 7.18
CA LYS A 3 14.80 -45.79 6.36
C LYS A 3 14.75 -45.29 4.91
N MET A 4 13.99 -44.23 4.59
CA MET A 4 14.11 -43.63 3.28
C MET A 4 15.44 -42.87 3.20
N LYS A 5 16.38 -43.44 2.49
CA LYS A 5 17.58 -42.73 2.04
C LYS A 5 17.15 -41.76 0.94
N ILE A 6 17.19 -40.47 1.23
CA ILE A 6 17.06 -39.44 0.20
C ILE A 6 18.40 -39.41 -0.56
N GLY A 7 18.42 -39.93 -1.78
CA GLY A 7 19.57 -39.79 -2.68
C GLY A 7 19.47 -38.47 -3.46
N PHE A 8 20.54 -37.69 -3.47
CA PHE A 8 20.65 -36.58 -4.41
C PHE A 8 21.09 -37.15 -5.78
N CYS A 9 20.29 -36.88 -6.81
CA CYS A 9 20.69 -37.17 -8.19
C CYS A 9 21.41 -35.92 -8.75
N ASN A 10 22.71 -36.02 -8.96
CA ASN A 10 23.50 -34.90 -9.51
C ASN A 10 23.31 -34.71 -11.02
N GLU A 11 22.58 -35.60 -11.70
CA GLU A 11 22.40 -35.59 -13.15
C GLU A 11 20.98 -35.22 -13.61
N GLY A 12 20.08 -34.91 -12.67
CA GLY A 12 18.69 -34.53 -12.96
C GLY A 12 18.52 -33.03 -13.05
N GLY A 13 18.19 -32.51 -14.23
CA GLY A 13 17.69 -31.14 -14.40
C GLY A 13 16.17 -31.10 -14.28
N TYR A 14 15.61 -30.15 -13.52
CA TYR A 14 14.19 -29.88 -13.52
C TYR A 14 13.89 -28.82 -14.58
N ILE A 15 13.12 -29.16 -15.61
CA ILE A 15 12.65 -28.22 -16.63
C ILE A 15 11.30 -27.67 -16.18
N TYR A 16 11.28 -26.40 -15.79
CA TYR A 16 10.06 -25.68 -15.44
C TYR A 16 9.49 -25.02 -16.69
N ALA A 17 8.40 -25.58 -17.22
CA ALA A 17 7.70 -24.99 -18.36
C ALA A 17 6.59 -24.05 -17.84
N LEU A 18 6.69 -22.77 -18.13
CA LEU A 18 5.64 -21.78 -17.89
C LEU A 18 4.62 -21.87 -19.04
N ASN A 19 3.56 -22.63 -18.85
CA ASN A 19 2.43 -22.67 -19.77
C ASN A 19 1.10 -22.67 -18.98
N ASP A 20 0.00 -22.35 -19.65
CA ASP A 20 -1.31 -22.22 -19.02
C ASP A 20 -1.88 -23.54 -18.46
N TYR A 21 -1.27 -24.67 -18.78
CA TYR A 21 -1.67 -26.02 -18.34
C TYR A 21 -0.75 -26.60 -17.26
N ASN A 22 0.21 -25.82 -16.79
CA ASN A 22 1.13 -26.30 -15.77
C ASN A 22 0.42 -26.44 -14.41
N LEU A 23 0.65 -27.56 -13.70
CA LEU A 23 0.14 -27.78 -12.34
C LEU A 23 0.47 -26.65 -11.38
N THR A 24 1.65 -26.03 -11.52
CA THR A 24 2.04 -24.86 -10.71
C THR A 24 1.25 -23.60 -11.06
N THR A 25 0.86 -23.41 -12.31
CA THR A 25 -0.02 -22.29 -12.70
C THR A 25 -1.43 -22.54 -12.17
N ASN A 26 -1.92 -23.78 -12.25
CA ASN A 26 -3.21 -24.18 -11.67
C ASN A 26 -3.19 -24.28 -10.15
N TYR A 27 -2.02 -24.48 -9.55
CA TYR A 27 -1.83 -24.49 -8.09
C TYR A 27 -2.17 -23.15 -7.43
N PHE A 28 -2.20 -22.06 -8.19
CA PHE A 28 -2.66 -20.76 -7.73
C PHE A 28 -4.19 -20.62 -7.67
N TYR A 29 -4.95 -21.56 -8.20
CA TYR A 29 -6.40 -21.55 -8.01
C TYR A 29 -6.78 -22.02 -6.59
N PRO A 30 -7.67 -21.32 -5.92
CA PRO A 30 -8.06 -21.59 -4.54
C PRO A 30 -8.45 -23.03 -4.25
N TYR A 31 -9.16 -23.65 -5.19
CA TYR A 31 -9.57 -25.04 -5.09
C TYR A 31 -8.39 -26.01 -4.92
N TYR A 32 -7.37 -25.90 -5.78
CA TYR A 32 -6.19 -26.76 -5.71
C TYR A 32 -5.35 -26.51 -4.46
N ILE A 33 -5.19 -25.23 -4.08
CA ILE A 33 -4.41 -24.86 -2.90
C ILE A 33 -5.05 -25.43 -1.64
N PHE A 34 -6.37 -25.40 -1.59
CA PHE A 34 -7.07 -25.69 -0.36
C PHE A 34 -7.58 -27.11 -0.27
N GLU A 35 -8.46 -27.52 -1.20
CA GLU A 35 -9.09 -28.81 -1.12
C GLU A 35 -8.07 -29.95 -1.28
N ILE A 36 -7.19 -29.85 -2.27
CA ILE A 36 -6.20 -30.90 -2.54
C ILE A 36 -5.10 -30.91 -1.50
N SER A 37 -4.47 -29.76 -1.23
CA SER A 37 -3.31 -29.76 -0.31
C SER A 37 -3.73 -29.94 1.13
N THR A 38 -4.84 -29.33 1.57
CA THR A 38 -5.32 -29.52 2.95
C THR A 38 -5.77 -30.95 3.17
N LYS A 39 -6.50 -31.56 2.23
CA LYS A 39 -6.87 -32.97 2.30
C LYS A 39 -5.62 -33.86 2.36
N TYR A 40 -4.63 -33.59 1.52
CA TYR A 40 -3.37 -34.33 1.56
C TYR A 40 -2.69 -34.22 2.95
N TYR A 41 -2.69 -33.05 3.57
CA TYR A 41 -2.10 -32.87 4.91
C TYR A 41 -2.91 -33.58 5.99
N GLU A 42 -4.23 -33.57 5.89
CA GLU A 42 -5.11 -34.32 6.79
C GLU A 42 -4.85 -35.82 6.66
N ASP A 43 -4.80 -36.35 5.45
CA ASP A 43 -4.51 -37.75 5.17
C ASP A 43 -3.10 -38.14 5.66
N LEU A 44 -2.11 -37.26 5.41
CA LEU A 44 -0.75 -37.46 5.92
C LEU A 44 -0.70 -37.55 7.45
N PHE A 45 -1.39 -36.61 8.14
CA PHE A 45 -1.41 -36.59 9.60
C PHE A 45 -2.21 -37.75 10.19
N ASN A 46 -3.24 -38.21 9.49
CA ASN A 46 -4.06 -39.35 9.93
C ASN A 46 -3.30 -40.70 9.91
N ASN A 47 -2.20 -40.77 9.15
CA ASN A 47 -1.29 -41.93 9.26
C ASN A 47 -0.54 -41.99 10.61
N PHE A 48 -0.63 -40.92 11.43
CA PHE A 48 0.03 -40.82 12.72
C PHE A 48 -0.99 -40.41 13.80
N PRO A 49 -1.88 -41.34 14.23
CA PRO A 49 -3.00 -40.98 15.11
C PRO A 49 -2.55 -40.46 16.52
N GLU A 50 -1.43 -40.97 17.04
CA GLU A 50 -0.93 -40.54 18.34
C GLU A 50 -0.11 -39.27 18.27
N LYS A 51 0.92 -39.24 17.42
CA LYS A 51 1.82 -38.09 17.27
C LYS A 51 2.41 -38.04 15.87
N VAL A 52 2.23 -36.88 15.20
CA VAL A 52 2.85 -36.63 13.89
C VAL A 52 4.35 -36.40 14.06
N PRO A 53 5.22 -37.07 13.30
CA PRO A 53 6.66 -36.82 13.38
C PRO A 53 7.03 -35.36 13.02
N PRO A 54 8.01 -34.74 13.70
CA PRO A 54 8.39 -33.33 13.50
C PRO A 54 8.69 -32.94 12.05
N TYR A 55 9.25 -33.85 11.28
CA TYR A 55 9.53 -33.62 9.84
C TYR A 55 8.25 -33.31 9.06
N TYR A 56 7.18 -34.06 9.23
CA TYR A 56 5.91 -33.83 8.52
C TYR A 56 5.19 -32.58 9.03
N GLN A 57 5.28 -32.33 10.35
CA GLN A 57 4.78 -31.07 10.92
C GLN A 57 5.47 -29.86 10.27
N SER A 58 6.80 -29.89 10.16
CA SER A 58 7.61 -28.82 9.57
C SER A 58 7.28 -28.59 8.09
N LEU A 59 7.11 -29.68 7.32
CA LEU A 59 6.74 -29.61 5.90
C LEU A 59 5.40 -28.89 5.69
N VAL A 60 4.38 -29.31 6.43
CA VAL A 60 3.02 -28.75 6.33
C VAL A 60 3.00 -27.29 6.83
N LEU A 61 3.70 -27.02 7.92
CA LEU A 61 3.80 -25.67 8.49
C LEU A 61 4.44 -24.67 7.52
N ASN A 62 5.52 -25.08 6.82
CA ASN A 62 6.17 -24.25 5.81
C ASN A 62 5.21 -23.86 4.68
N ASP A 63 4.45 -24.81 4.18
CA ASP A 63 3.49 -24.57 3.10
C ASP A 63 2.32 -23.68 3.53
N ILE A 64 1.77 -23.90 4.74
CA ILE A 64 0.72 -23.02 5.30
C ILE A 64 1.25 -21.59 5.45
N SER A 65 2.47 -21.41 5.99
CA SER A 65 3.09 -20.10 6.14
C SER A 65 3.30 -19.40 4.79
N TRP A 66 3.75 -20.14 3.78
CA TRP A 66 3.89 -19.61 2.44
C TRP A 66 2.55 -19.13 1.84
N LYS A 67 1.49 -19.92 2.00
CA LYS A 67 0.15 -19.56 1.52
C LYS A 67 -0.39 -18.29 2.19
N LEU A 68 -0.13 -18.12 3.49
CA LEU A 68 -0.47 -16.88 4.20
C LEU A 68 0.33 -15.69 3.66
N THR A 69 1.62 -15.84 3.45
CA THR A 69 2.49 -14.81 2.86
C THR A 69 2.04 -14.41 1.46
N ALA A 70 1.64 -15.40 0.66
CA ALA A 70 1.15 -15.21 -0.70
C ALA A 70 -0.32 -14.72 -0.77
N ASN A 71 -0.97 -14.44 0.36
CA ASN A 71 -2.38 -14.05 0.44
C ASN A 71 -3.34 -15.01 -0.27
N LYS A 72 -3.06 -16.32 -0.21
CA LYS A 72 -3.87 -17.35 -0.88
C LYS A 72 -4.97 -17.94 0.01
N LEU A 73 -5.07 -17.51 1.26
CA LEU A 73 -6.06 -17.97 2.24
C LEU A 73 -7.01 -16.82 2.64
N LEU A 74 -7.67 -16.22 1.67
CA LEU A 74 -8.58 -15.09 1.88
C LEU A 74 -10.02 -15.48 1.50
N PRO A 75 -11.05 -14.88 2.12
CA PRO A 75 -12.46 -15.26 1.91
C PRO A 75 -12.88 -15.29 0.45
N PHE A 76 -12.46 -14.33 -0.35
CA PHE A 76 -12.82 -14.25 -1.77
C PHE A 76 -12.25 -15.37 -2.65
N HIS A 77 -11.32 -16.18 -2.12
CA HIS A 77 -10.84 -17.38 -2.80
C HIS A 77 -11.80 -18.57 -2.67
N TYR A 78 -12.84 -18.47 -1.85
CA TYR A 78 -13.76 -19.56 -1.54
C TYR A 78 -15.18 -19.23 -1.98
N VAL A 79 -15.93 -20.28 -2.33
CA VAL A 79 -17.34 -20.18 -2.65
C VAL A 79 -18.13 -20.29 -1.35
N ASP A 80 -19.16 -19.48 -1.23
CA ASP A 80 -20.22 -19.45 -0.19
C ASP A 80 -19.94 -20.22 1.12
N GLY A 81 -19.47 -19.51 2.13
CA GLY A 81 -19.29 -20.03 3.51
C GLY A 81 -18.17 -21.05 3.72
N LYS A 82 -17.55 -21.56 2.65
CA LYS A 82 -16.50 -22.58 2.74
C LYS A 82 -15.20 -22.06 3.34
N PHE A 83 -15.00 -20.75 3.36
CA PHE A 83 -13.80 -20.15 3.96
C PHE A 83 -13.63 -20.49 5.44
N ILE A 84 -14.70 -20.39 6.23
CA ILE A 84 -14.66 -20.69 7.68
C ILE A 84 -14.33 -22.17 7.90
N GLN A 85 -14.90 -23.07 7.10
CA GLN A 85 -14.57 -24.50 7.17
C GLN A 85 -13.10 -24.74 6.83
N ALA A 86 -12.62 -24.10 5.81
CA ALA A 86 -11.26 -24.16 5.36
C ALA A 86 -10.29 -23.66 6.44
N GLN A 87 -10.57 -22.53 7.04
CA GLN A 87 -9.81 -21.98 8.16
C GLN A 87 -9.78 -22.95 9.35
N GLN A 88 -10.91 -23.55 9.70
CA GLN A 88 -11.00 -24.51 10.79
C GLN A 88 -10.16 -25.77 10.54
N ARG A 89 -10.13 -26.26 9.30
CA ARG A 89 -9.30 -27.42 8.91
C ARG A 89 -7.81 -27.12 9.13
N ILE A 90 -7.32 -25.93 8.74
CA ILE A 90 -5.94 -25.52 9.00
C ILE A 90 -5.68 -25.40 10.52
N ILE A 91 -6.59 -24.82 11.28
CA ILE A 91 -6.46 -24.72 12.74
C ILE A 91 -6.36 -26.12 13.36
N ASN A 92 -7.14 -27.07 12.87
CA ASN A 92 -7.09 -28.46 13.34
C ASN A 92 -5.73 -29.13 13.03
N LEU A 93 -5.13 -28.86 11.87
CA LEU A 93 -3.77 -29.31 11.58
C LEU A 93 -2.75 -28.67 12.53
N LEU A 94 -2.84 -27.35 12.76
CA LEU A 94 -1.95 -26.65 13.70
C LEU A 94 -2.05 -27.21 15.12
N LYS A 95 -3.25 -27.59 15.59
CA LYS A 95 -3.45 -28.20 16.90
C LYS A 95 -2.73 -29.54 17.08
N ARG A 96 -2.43 -30.25 15.99
CA ARG A 96 -1.68 -31.51 15.98
C ARG A 96 -0.17 -31.31 15.86
N MET A 97 0.32 -30.07 15.76
CA MET A 97 1.74 -29.75 15.67
C MET A 97 2.31 -29.42 17.06
N ASP A 98 3.54 -29.80 17.30
CA ASP A 98 4.27 -29.43 18.51
C ASP A 98 4.62 -27.93 18.47
N ASP A 99 4.43 -27.20 19.57
CA ASP A 99 4.75 -25.78 19.67
C ASP A 99 6.23 -25.51 19.37
N LYS A 100 7.11 -26.43 19.78
CA LYS A 100 8.54 -26.33 19.52
C LYS A 100 8.86 -26.41 18.02
N VAL A 101 8.15 -27.26 17.27
CA VAL A 101 8.31 -27.33 15.81
C VAL A 101 7.89 -26.01 15.16
N ILE A 102 6.81 -25.39 15.66
CA ILE A 102 6.36 -24.08 15.16
C ILE A 102 7.43 -23.02 15.45
N MET A 103 7.93 -22.94 16.68
CA MET A 103 8.86 -21.90 17.10
C MET A 103 10.25 -22.04 16.49
N ASP A 104 10.77 -23.26 16.38
CA ASP A 104 12.12 -23.54 15.88
C ASP A 104 12.20 -23.57 14.33
N HIS A 105 11.05 -23.41 13.63
CA HIS A 105 11.04 -23.53 12.17
C HIS A 105 11.84 -22.38 11.49
N PRO A 106 12.90 -22.69 10.69
CA PRO A 106 13.82 -21.68 10.19
C PRO A 106 13.21 -20.75 9.12
N ASN A 107 12.26 -21.25 8.33
CA ASN A 107 11.70 -20.53 7.16
C ASN A 107 10.33 -19.92 7.44
N VAL A 108 9.73 -20.16 8.60
CA VAL A 108 8.45 -19.55 8.98
C VAL A 108 8.72 -18.18 9.59
N ASN A 109 8.03 -17.15 9.08
CA ASN A 109 8.12 -15.80 9.62
C ASN A 109 7.68 -15.78 11.09
N ASP A 110 8.41 -15.05 11.93
CA ASP A 110 8.13 -15.00 13.38
C ASP A 110 6.70 -14.53 13.69
N ILE A 111 6.14 -13.58 12.90
CA ILE A 111 4.75 -13.15 13.05
C ILE A 111 3.80 -14.35 12.88
N HIS A 112 4.05 -15.19 11.88
CA HIS A 112 3.23 -16.38 11.63
C HIS A 112 3.36 -17.39 12.75
N LYS A 113 4.56 -17.59 13.32
CA LYS A 113 4.76 -18.50 14.46
C LYS A 113 3.85 -18.12 15.63
N TYR A 114 3.88 -16.85 16.04
CA TYR A 114 3.04 -16.38 17.15
C TYR A 114 1.55 -16.42 16.81
N TYR A 115 1.20 -16.10 15.57
CA TYR A 115 -0.17 -16.23 15.10
C TYR A 115 -0.66 -17.67 15.18
N PHE A 116 0.15 -18.62 14.73
CA PHE A 116 -0.18 -20.04 14.79
C PHE A 116 -0.35 -20.55 16.22
N LEU A 117 0.51 -20.14 17.14
CA LEU A 117 0.32 -20.45 18.55
C LEU A 117 -1.00 -19.87 19.06
N LYS A 118 -1.31 -18.61 18.74
CA LYS A 118 -2.54 -17.96 19.19
C LYS A 118 -3.79 -18.67 18.68
N VAL A 119 -3.86 -19.04 17.39
CA VAL A 119 -5.04 -19.74 16.84
C VAL A 119 -5.13 -21.21 17.24
N LYS A 120 -3.99 -21.84 17.50
CA LYS A 120 -3.91 -23.18 18.05
C LYS A 120 -4.53 -23.26 19.45
N GLY A 121 -4.32 -22.21 20.24
CA GLY A 121 -4.75 -22.15 21.64
C GLY A 121 -3.79 -22.88 22.57
N GLY A 122 -3.50 -22.28 23.71
CA GLY A 122 -2.62 -22.80 24.74
C GLY A 122 -2.49 -21.80 25.90
N ASP A 123 -1.81 -22.18 26.96
CA ASP A 123 -1.52 -21.32 28.10
C ASP A 123 -0.22 -20.54 27.87
N TYR A 124 -0.25 -19.68 26.83
CA TYR A 124 0.91 -18.89 26.40
C TYR A 124 1.04 -17.62 27.23
N HIS A 125 2.20 -17.48 27.88
CA HIS A 125 2.53 -16.29 28.66
C HIS A 125 4.03 -15.98 28.60
N ILE A 126 4.38 -14.72 28.91
CA ILE A 126 5.78 -14.27 28.98
C ILE A 126 6.22 -14.19 30.44
N VAL A 127 7.36 -14.75 30.72
CA VAL A 127 8.05 -14.65 32.00
C VAL A 127 9.34 -13.84 31.82
N LYS A 128 9.58 -12.88 32.72
CA LYS A 128 10.87 -12.20 32.83
C LYS A 128 11.80 -13.10 33.64
N GLU A 129 12.84 -13.59 33.00
CA GLU A 129 13.97 -14.26 33.62
C GLU A 129 15.11 -13.25 33.85
N TYR A 130 16.19 -13.70 34.55
CA TYR A 130 17.25 -12.79 34.98
C TYR A 130 17.82 -11.87 33.86
N ASN A 131 18.06 -12.40 32.68
CA ASN A 131 18.64 -11.66 31.54
C ASN A 131 17.82 -11.76 30.25
N GLU A 132 16.64 -12.33 30.28
CA GLU A 132 15.81 -12.49 29.07
C GLU A 132 14.31 -12.50 29.40
N PHE A 133 13.50 -12.30 28.37
CA PHE A 133 12.09 -12.65 28.37
C PHE A 133 11.93 -14.01 27.72
N ALA A 134 11.06 -14.85 28.25
CA ALA A 134 10.80 -16.17 27.71
C ALA A 134 9.31 -16.42 27.52
N LEU A 135 8.95 -17.00 26.37
CA LEU A 135 7.62 -17.50 26.08
C LEU A 135 7.47 -18.91 26.64
N TYR A 136 6.41 -19.10 27.38
CA TYR A 136 6.02 -20.39 27.93
C TYR A 136 4.65 -20.83 27.41
N ASN A 137 4.44 -22.14 27.33
CA ASN A 137 3.13 -22.76 27.30
C ASN A 137 3.00 -23.60 28.58
N GLY A 138 2.15 -23.16 29.52
CA GLY A 138 2.14 -23.69 30.88
C GLY A 138 3.53 -23.60 31.53
N LYS A 139 4.13 -24.75 31.85
CA LYS A 139 5.48 -24.82 32.46
C LYS A 139 6.60 -25.04 31.44
N VAL A 140 6.28 -25.14 30.15
CA VAL A 140 7.26 -25.47 29.09
C VAL A 140 7.77 -24.20 28.46
N LYS A 141 9.06 -23.91 28.59
CA LYS A 141 9.74 -22.82 27.86
C LYS A 141 9.85 -23.15 26.39
N LEU A 142 9.32 -22.25 25.56
CA LEU A 142 9.36 -22.38 24.10
C LEU A 142 10.52 -21.61 23.50
N GLN A 143 10.72 -20.36 23.91
CA GLN A 143 11.79 -19.49 23.39
C GLN A 143 12.11 -18.40 24.40
N GLY A 144 13.38 -17.94 24.42
CA GLY A 144 13.85 -16.79 25.16
C GLY A 144 14.43 -15.71 24.28
N TRP A 145 14.36 -14.43 24.74
CA TRP A 145 14.92 -13.27 24.06
C TRP A 145 15.59 -12.33 25.06
N ASN A 146 16.78 -11.85 24.69
CA ASN A 146 17.51 -10.85 25.45
C ASN A 146 17.84 -9.61 24.62
N TYR A 147 17.29 -9.50 23.42
CA TYR A 147 17.50 -8.39 22.50
C TYR A 147 16.25 -8.05 21.71
N PHE A 148 16.23 -6.86 21.15
CA PHE A 148 15.19 -6.35 20.28
C PHE A 148 15.76 -6.06 18.90
N GLU A 149 14.95 -6.13 17.88
CA GLU A 149 15.37 -5.82 16.50
C GLU A 149 14.73 -4.52 16.03
N VAL A 150 15.56 -3.60 15.56
CA VAL A 150 15.14 -2.38 14.87
C VAL A 150 15.31 -2.59 13.38
N PHE A 151 14.21 -2.46 12.66
CA PHE A 151 14.19 -2.47 11.19
C PHE A 151 14.22 -1.04 10.68
N ILE A 152 15.31 -0.64 10.02
CA ILE A 152 15.38 0.66 9.34
C ILE A 152 14.60 0.57 8.03
N GLN A 153 13.56 1.39 7.91
CA GLN A 153 12.68 1.44 6.72
C GLN A 153 12.91 2.69 5.87
N GLY A 154 13.34 3.77 6.50
CA GLY A 154 13.68 5.01 5.83
C GLY A 154 14.87 5.67 6.51
N PHE A 155 15.74 6.25 5.71
CA PHE A 155 16.94 6.94 6.18
C PHE A 155 17.22 8.12 5.24
N LYS A 156 16.97 9.32 5.70
CA LYS A 156 17.02 10.50 4.84
C LYS A 156 17.68 11.68 5.55
N LEU A 157 18.62 12.28 4.85
CA LEU A 157 19.27 13.53 5.30
C LEU A 157 18.76 14.69 4.44
N GLN A 158 18.28 15.75 5.10
CA GLN A 158 17.88 17.01 4.47
C GLN A 158 18.57 18.15 5.21
N GLY A 159 19.54 18.79 4.56
CA GLY A 159 20.41 19.75 5.25
C GLY A 159 21.14 19.09 6.42
N THR A 160 20.90 19.55 7.64
CA THR A 160 21.45 18.95 8.87
C THR A 160 20.46 18.01 9.58
N LYS A 161 19.21 17.93 9.13
CA LYS A 161 18.18 17.08 9.75
C LYS A 161 18.21 15.68 9.17
N LEU A 162 18.51 14.69 10.02
CA LEU A 162 18.42 13.27 9.72
C LEU A 162 17.07 12.75 10.18
N LYS A 163 16.30 12.14 9.25
CA LYS A 163 15.04 11.46 9.54
C LYS A 163 15.23 9.96 9.37
N ILE A 164 14.98 9.19 10.43
CA ILE A 164 14.99 7.72 10.42
C ILE A 164 13.58 7.23 10.67
N LYS A 165 13.01 6.49 9.71
CA LYS A 165 11.77 5.73 9.89
C LYS A 165 12.15 4.30 10.22
N GLY A 166 11.58 3.76 11.30
CA GLY A 166 11.91 2.41 11.73
C GLY A 166 10.75 1.68 12.38
N MET A 167 10.97 0.39 12.56
CA MET A 167 10.11 -0.47 13.36
C MET A 167 10.94 -1.17 14.42
N LEU A 168 10.45 -1.22 15.64
CA LEU A 168 10.96 -2.10 16.68
C LEU A 168 10.15 -3.40 16.67
N SER A 169 10.83 -4.52 16.58
CA SER A 169 10.22 -5.84 16.64
C SER A 169 10.72 -6.61 17.84
N ASN A 170 9.78 -7.13 18.60
CA ASN A 170 10.04 -8.17 19.59
C ASN A 170 8.78 -8.96 19.87
N PRO A 171 8.83 -10.28 19.87
CA PRO A 171 7.70 -11.14 20.20
C PRO A 171 7.11 -10.90 21.60
N ALA A 172 7.92 -10.50 22.55
CA ALA A 172 7.45 -10.16 23.89
C ALA A 172 6.42 -9.00 23.88
N SER A 173 6.49 -8.11 22.91
CA SER A 173 5.54 -6.99 22.77
C SER A 173 4.11 -7.41 22.44
N LEU A 174 3.86 -8.66 22.02
CA LEU A 174 2.51 -9.22 21.89
C LEU A 174 1.80 -9.36 23.24
N PHE A 175 2.57 -9.48 24.32
CA PHE A 175 2.08 -9.83 25.65
C PHE A 175 2.40 -8.74 26.68
N LEU A 176 3.42 -7.91 26.41
CA LEU A 176 3.88 -6.85 27.32
C LEU A 176 3.93 -5.49 26.59
N PRO A 177 3.48 -4.41 27.25
CA PRO A 177 3.69 -3.06 26.75
C PRO A 177 5.17 -2.78 26.56
N MET A 178 5.51 -2.19 25.42
CA MET A 178 6.88 -1.85 25.09
C MET A 178 6.94 -0.43 24.52
N GLN A 179 7.98 0.30 24.88
CA GLN A 179 8.29 1.63 24.36
C GLN A 179 9.60 1.58 23.57
N VAL A 180 9.76 2.49 22.60
CA VAL A 180 11.04 2.72 21.92
C VAL A 180 11.68 3.96 22.50
N TRP A 181 12.94 3.84 22.86
CA TRP A 181 13.75 4.95 23.36
C TRP A 181 14.97 5.11 22.48
N VAL A 182 15.44 6.35 22.39
CA VAL A 182 16.69 6.69 21.72
C VAL A 182 17.64 7.35 22.71
N GLU A 183 18.90 6.99 22.60
CA GLU A 183 20.00 7.63 23.34
C GLU A 183 20.92 8.31 22.32
N GLU A 184 21.21 9.57 22.54
CA GLU A 184 22.07 10.37 21.69
C GLU A 184 23.44 10.53 22.34
N ASN A 185 24.53 10.36 21.58
CA ASN A 185 25.92 10.59 22.00
C ASN A 185 26.40 9.74 23.18
N GLY A 186 25.70 8.65 23.51
CA GLY A 186 26.03 7.84 24.69
C GLY A 186 25.63 8.49 26.02
N ASP A 187 24.84 9.53 26.00
CA ASP A 187 24.39 10.23 27.20
C ASP A 187 23.08 9.65 27.72
N TYR A 188 23.14 8.96 28.87
CA TYR A 188 21.98 8.31 29.49
C TYR A 188 20.91 9.29 29.97
N PHE A 189 21.21 10.58 30.08
CA PHE A 189 20.26 11.60 30.49
C PHE A 189 19.34 12.07 29.37
N TYR A 190 19.64 11.73 28.10
CA TYR A 190 18.85 12.11 26.92
C TYR A 190 18.17 10.91 26.26
N LYS A 191 17.51 10.06 27.03
CA LYS A 191 16.65 9.03 26.48
C LYS A 191 15.30 9.65 26.12
N HIS A 192 14.97 9.63 24.84
CA HIS A 192 13.70 10.12 24.34
C HIS A 192 12.74 8.96 24.14
N GLU A 193 11.57 9.06 24.74
CA GLU A 193 10.46 8.20 24.36
C GLU A 193 9.96 8.62 22.98
N MET A 194 9.90 7.68 22.06
CA MET A 194 9.35 7.94 20.73
C MET A 194 7.90 7.52 20.67
N GLU A 195 7.08 8.34 20.03
CA GLU A 195 5.70 7.97 19.72
C GLU A 195 5.70 6.76 18.81
N MET A 196 4.94 5.76 19.18
CA MET A 196 4.87 4.49 18.47
C MET A 196 3.45 4.21 18.01
N LYS A 197 3.33 3.82 16.74
CA LYS A 197 2.07 3.40 16.15
C LYS A 197 2.02 1.88 16.00
N ASP A 198 0.91 1.28 16.41
CA ASP A 198 0.71 -0.16 16.31
C ASP A 198 0.56 -0.61 14.85
N SER A 199 1.17 -1.73 14.52
CA SER A 199 0.94 -2.41 13.26
C SER A 199 -0.26 -3.33 13.34
N THR A 200 -1.07 -3.31 12.28
CA THR A 200 -2.16 -4.26 12.09
C THR A 200 -1.85 -5.17 10.91
N TYR A 201 -1.94 -6.47 11.10
CA TYR A 201 -1.88 -7.47 10.05
C TYR A 201 -3.24 -8.13 9.87
N ASN A 202 -3.60 -8.37 8.62
CA ASN A 202 -4.78 -9.15 8.28
C ASN A 202 -4.37 -10.59 8.00
N PHE A 203 -4.64 -11.48 8.94
CA PHE A 203 -4.52 -12.91 8.73
C PHE A 203 -5.92 -13.52 8.60
N TRP A 204 -6.15 -14.30 7.56
CA TRP A 204 -7.39 -15.04 7.36
C TRP A 204 -8.65 -14.20 7.66
N ASN A 205 -8.73 -13.02 7.08
CA ASN A 205 -9.83 -12.09 7.30
C ASN A 205 -9.99 -11.62 8.77
N THR A 206 -8.99 -11.82 9.61
CA THR A 206 -9.01 -11.37 10.99
C THR A 206 -8.00 -10.24 11.16
N LYS A 207 -8.45 -9.07 11.59
CA LYS A 207 -7.56 -8.00 12.03
C LYS A 207 -6.87 -8.44 13.31
N ILE A 208 -5.57 -8.64 13.23
CA ILE A 208 -4.76 -8.91 14.41
C ILE A 208 -3.86 -7.68 14.60
N LYS A 209 -4.05 -6.99 15.71
CA LYS A 209 -3.03 -6.06 16.18
C LYS A 209 -1.79 -6.87 16.46
N VAL A 210 -0.78 -6.67 15.62
CA VAL A 210 0.52 -7.27 15.82
C VAL A 210 1.33 -6.28 16.63
N ALA A 211 1.17 -6.34 17.93
CA ALA A 211 1.85 -5.45 18.86
C ALA A 211 3.37 -5.64 18.88
N ASN A 212 3.89 -6.66 18.20
CA ASN A 212 5.33 -6.91 18.10
C ASN A 212 6.06 -6.00 17.10
N PHE A 213 5.33 -5.19 16.32
CA PHE A 213 5.93 -4.14 15.50
C PHE A 213 5.43 -2.78 15.96
N LYS A 214 6.32 -2.06 16.60
CA LYS A 214 6.11 -0.66 16.98
C LYS A 214 6.89 0.22 16.02
N ARG A 215 6.21 1.16 15.39
CA ARG A 215 6.79 2.06 14.41
C ARG A 215 7.11 3.38 15.02
N PHE A 216 8.17 3.97 14.53
CA PHE A 216 8.63 5.26 15.00
C PHE A 216 9.22 6.09 13.86
N VAL A 217 9.19 7.39 14.05
CA VAL A 217 9.96 8.35 13.28
C VAL A 217 10.89 9.06 14.27
N TYR A 218 12.20 9.02 13.99
CA TYR A 218 13.21 9.74 14.75
C TYR A 218 13.82 10.81 13.88
N ILE A 219 13.92 12.03 14.41
CA ILE A 219 14.52 13.18 13.74
C ILE A 219 15.55 13.79 14.65
N CYS A 220 16.78 14.01 14.13
CA CYS A 220 17.83 14.71 14.86
C CYS A 220 18.62 15.65 13.96
N ASP A 221 19.32 16.59 14.59
CA ASP A 221 20.31 17.46 13.94
C ASP A 221 21.69 16.82 14.04
N ILE A 222 22.26 16.42 12.89
CA ILE A 222 23.56 15.75 12.82
C ILE A 222 24.76 16.65 13.13
N THR A 223 24.55 17.93 13.35
CA THR A 223 25.63 18.84 13.88
C THR A 223 25.79 18.68 15.38
N LYS A 224 24.74 18.20 16.07
CA LYS A 224 24.71 18.02 17.53
C LYS A 224 24.79 16.52 17.92
N VAL A 225 24.26 15.63 17.05
CA VAL A 225 24.18 14.18 17.30
C VAL A 225 25.22 13.45 16.46
N HIS A 226 26.09 12.69 17.11
CA HIS A 226 27.16 11.89 16.47
C HIS A 226 27.05 10.40 16.74
N GLN A 227 26.12 9.99 17.59
CA GLN A 227 25.81 8.59 17.83
C GLN A 227 24.35 8.44 18.22
N ILE A 228 23.69 7.43 17.66
CA ILE A 228 22.29 7.09 17.89
C ILE A 228 22.21 5.64 18.29
N ASP A 229 21.71 5.37 19.50
CA ASP A 229 21.45 4.05 20.04
C ASP A 229 19.94 3.89 20.29
N PHE A 230 19.35 2.79 19.80
CA PHE A 230 17.95 2.50 20.05
C PHE A 230 17.80 1.45 21.15
N PHE A 231 16.76 1.60 21.97
CA PHE A 231 16.43 0.71 23.05
C PHE A 231 14.94 0.35 23.02
N GLY A 232 14.61 -0.88 23.40
CA GLY A 232 13.28 -1.24 23.84
C GLY A 232 13.18 -1.07 25.35
N LYS A 233 12.14 -0.39 25.85
CA LYS A 233 11.84 -0.30 27.29
C LYS A 233 10.63 -1.16 27.61
N ILE A 234 10.74 -2.02 28.64
CA ILE A 234 9.65 -2.80 29.22
C ILE A 234 9.67 -2.60 30.73
N GLY A 235 8.62 -2.02 31.29
CA GLY A 235 8.63 -1.56 32.68
C GLY A 235 9.74 -0.52 32.88
N GLU A 236 10.63 -0.75 33.83
CA GLU A 236 11.77 0.13 34.11
C GLU A 236 13.07 -0.32 33.42
N ASP A 237 13.06 -1.43 32.69
CA ASP A 237 14.27 -2.00 32.10
C ASP A 237 14.46 -1.57 30.65
N TYR A 238 15.72 -1.29 30.29
CA TYR A 238 16.14 -0.91 28.95
C TYR A 238 16.96 -2.03 28.31
N TYR A 239 16.57 -2.42 27.10
CA TYR A 239 17.20 -3.48 26.33
C TYR A 239 17.80 -2.93 25.07
N LYS A 240 19.08 -3.20 24.82
CA LYS A 240 19.74 -2.80 23.57
C LYS A 240 19.07 -3.48 22.37
N THR A 241 19.00 -2.74 21.27
CA THR A 241 18.51 -3.27 20.02
C THR A 241 19.65 -3.73 19.12
N THR A 242 19.31 -4.60 18.18
CA THR A 242 20.15 -4.94 17.03
C THR A 242 19.47 -4.45 15.75
N PHE A 243 20.26 -4.02 14.77
CA PHE A 243 19.69 -3.58 13.51
C PHE A 243 19.40 -4.72 12.56
N ARG A 244 18.23 -4.62 11.92
CA ARG A 244 17.87 -5.37 10.71
C ARG A 244 17.57 -4.38 9.60
N ASN A 245 18.03 -4.66 8.41
CA ASN A 245 17.79 -3.80 7.27
C ASN A 245 16.66 -4.35 6.41
N THR A 246 15.78 -3.44 6.00
CA THR A 246 14.73 -3.71 5.01
C THR A 246 15.22 -3.33 3.61
N TRP A 247 14.42 -3.66 2.59
CA TRP A 247 14.70 -3.29 1.20
C TRP A 247 14.93 -1.78 1.01
N ASN A 248 14.29 -0.94 1.83
CA ASN A 248 14.39 0.52 1.75
C ASN A 248 15.58 1.11 2.54
N SER A 249 16.33 0.30 3.26
CA SER A 249 17.50 0.75 4.00
C SER A 249 18.67 1.03 3.07
N PRO A 250 19.45 2.11 3.28
CA PRO A 250 20.70 2.32 2.56
C PRO A 250 21.84 1.41 3.04
N PHE A 251 21.66 0.76 4.21
CA PHE A 251 22.60 -0.22 4.76
C PHE A 251 22.18 -1.64 4.37
N ASP A 252 23.17 -2.53 4.29
CA ASP A 252 22.97 -3.96 4.14
C ASP A 252 24.03 -4.73 4.90
N ILE A 253 23.69 -5.15 6.11
CA ILE A 253 24.63 -5.89 6.98
C ILE A 253 24.98 -7.25 6.35
N GLY A 254 24.04 -7.92 5.70
CA GLY A 254 24.25 -9.24 5.06
C GLY A 254 25.32 -9.19 3.97
N MET A 255 25.38 -8.10 3.21
CA MET A 255 26.39 -7.85 2.20
C MET A 255 27.60 -7.07 2.73
N GLY A 256 27.65 -6.73 4.02
CA GLY A 256 28.72 -5.97 4.64
C GLY A 256 28.68 -4.47 4.33
N LYS A 257 27.58 -3.93 3.79
CA LYS A 257 27.41 -2.49 3.58
C LYS A 257 26.97 -1.80 4.86
N THR A 258 27.92 -1.54 5.75
CA THR A 258 27.69 -0.90 7.05
C THR A 258 27.98 0.61 7.04
N LYS A 259 28.51 1.15 5.95
CA LYS A 259 28.92 2.56 5.83
C LYS A 259 28.30 3.22 4.61
N ILE A 260 27.78 4.42 4.80
CA ILE A 260 27.27 5.26 3.72
C ILE A 260 27.80 6.69 3.85
N LEU A 261 27.95 7.35 2.72
CA LEU A 261 28.43 8.73 2.64
C LEU A 261 27.36 9.62 2.03
N ILE A 262 26.81 10.55 2.81
CA ILE A 262 25.79 11.52 2.36
C ILE A 262 26.27 12.93 2.78
N ASP A 263 26.33 13.84 1.81
CA ASP A 263 26.61 15.27 2.01
C ASP A 263 27.81 15.60 2.91
N GLY A 264 28.86 14.77 2.79
CA GLY A 264 30.10 14.96 3.56
C GLY A 264 30.10 14.33 4.94
N TYR A 265 29.02 13.67 5.31
CA TYR A 265 28.93 12.91 6.55
C TYR A 265 29.03 11.41 6.27
N LEU A 266 29.82 10.73 7.07
CA LEU A 266 29.93 9.28 7.11
C LEU A 266 28.98 8.76 8.19
N PHE A 267 28.03 7.94 7.80
CA PHE A 267 27.17 7.16 8.69
C PHE A 267 27.68 5.73 8.73
N GLU A 268 27.91 5.21 9.92
CA GLU A 268 28.35 3.83 10.12
C GLU A 268 27.39 3.11 11.06
N GLN A 269 26.73 2.09 10.54
CA GLN A 269 25.84 1.21 11.29
C GLN A 269 26.67 0.07 11.88
N ASN A 270 26.79 0.04 13.19
CA ASN A 270 27.31 -1.07 13.96
C ASN A 270 26.17 -1.99 14.39
N LYS A 271 26.47 -3.05 15.14
CA LYS A 271 25.46 -3.99 15.63
C LYS A 271 24.34 -3.31 16.42
N HIS A 272 24.65 -2.26 17.17
CA HIS A 272 23.76 -1.63 18.14
C HIS A 272 23.54 -0.13 17.93
N CYS A 273 24.43 0.56 17.23
CA CYS A 273 24.35 2.01 17.06
C CYS A 273 24.61 2.47 15.62
N ILE A 274 24.19 3.68 15.33
CA ILE A 274 24.56 4.43 14.12
C ILE A 274 25.47 5.58 14.56
N SER A 275 26.72 5.57 14.13
CA SER A 275 27.64 6.69 14.33
C SER A 275 27.65 7.65 13.14
N ILE A 276 27.80 8.93 13.41
CA ILE A 276 27.76 10.03 12.44
C ILE A 276 29.03 10.82 12.55
N LYS A 277 29.72 11.01 11.44
CA LYS A 277 31.00 11.77 11.44
C LYS A 277 31.08 12.70 10.23
N LYS A 278 31.26 13.98 10.47
CA LYS A 278 31.63 14.92 9.41
C LYS A 278 33.07 14.65 8.97
N LEU A 279 33.30 14.49 7.68
CA LEU A 279 34.60 14.17 7.12
C LEU A 279 35.26 15.43 6.54
N GLY A 280 36.59 15.60 6.79
CA GLY A 280 37.40 16.57 6.07
C GLY A 280 37.71 16.10 4.64
N THR A 281 38.20 17.00 3.78
CA THR A 281 38.39 16.77 2.34
C THR A 281 39.16 15.48 2.02
N VAL A 282 40.28 15.23 2.70
CA VAL A 282 41.09 14.03 2.48
C VAL A 282 40.38 12.77 2.90
N GLN A 283 39.62 12.81 4.00
CA GLN A 283 38.83 11.68 4.49
C GLN A 283 37.67 11.39 3.57
N LEU A 284 37.03 12.41 2.98
CA LEU A 284 35.97 12.27 1.98
C LEU A 284 36.46 11.52 0.76
N VAL A 285 37.62 11.89 0.20
CA VAL A 285 38.23 11.21 -0.94
C VAL A 285 38.49 9.74 -0.61
N LYS A 286 39.05 9.46 0.57
CA LYS A 286 39.30 8.09 1.03
C LYS A 286 38.00 7.28 1.20
N ALA A 287 36.94 7.89 1.74
CA ALA A 287 35.65 7.26 1.93
C ALA A 287 34.99 6.96 0.59
N ASP A 288 35.01 7.89 -0.36
CA ASP A 288 34.48 7.70 -1.72
C ASP A 288 35.21 6.58 -2.46
N ILE A 289 36.56 6.53 -2.38
CA ILE A 289 37.34 5.45 -2.96
C ILE A 289 36.96 4.07 -2.36
N ARG A 290 36.79 4.00 -1.04
CA ARG A 290 36.37 2.76 -0.36
C ARG A 290 34.98 2.30 -0.80
N ASP A 291 34.01 3.23 -0.88
CA ASP A 291 32.66 2.96 -1.39
C ASP A 291 32.70 2.42 -2.82
N ARG A 292 33.51 3.04 -3.69
CA ARG A 292 33.70 2.57 -5.07
C ARG A 292 34.30 1.18 -5.15
N ILE A 293 35.35 0.90 -4.34
CA ILE A 293 35.98 -0.42 -4.29
C ILE A 293 35.00 -1.47 -3.77
N PHE A 294 34.21 -1.14 -2.75
CA PHE A 294 33.17 -2.03 -2.23
C PHE A 294 32.21 -2.45 -3.33
N HIS A 295 31.58 -1.49 -4.00
CA HIS A 295 30.62 -1.80 -5.08
C HIS A 295 31.26 -2.48 -6.27
N TRP A 296 32.49 -2.14 -6.63
CA TRP A 296 33.22 -2.83 -7.71
C TRP A 296 33.44 -4.31 -7.42
N LYS A 297 33.75 -4.66 -6.18
CA LYS A 297 33.97 -6.05 -5.77
C LYS A 297 32.67 -6.87 -5.75
N TRP A 298 31.59 -6.27 -5.25
CA TRP A 298 30.35 -7.01 -4.97
C TRP A 298 29.36 -7.00 -6.13
N ASP A 299 29.25 -5.90 -6.87
CA ASP A 299 28.31 -5.75 -7.99
C ASP A 299 28.85 -4.78 -9.05
N LYS A 300 29.49 -5.33 -10.08
CA LYS A 300 30.06 -4.52 -11.17
C LYS A 300 28.99 -3.73 -11.95
N LYS A 301 27.76 -4.21 -12.02
CA LYS A 301 26.65 -3.52 -12.70
C LYS A 301 26.22 -2.31 -11.87
N ALA A 302 25.97 -2.50 -10.57
CA ALA A 302 25.67 -1.41 -9.65
C ALA A 302 26.79 -0.37 -9.61
N TYR A 303 28.05 -0.79 -9.60
CA TYR A 303 29.20 0.13 -9.68
C TYR A 303 29.17 1.03 -10.93
N LYS A 304 28.87 0.44 -12.11
CA LYS A 304 28.75 1.23 -13.36
C LYS A 304 27.60 2.23 -13.30
N GLU A 305 26.46 1.83 -12.75
CA GLU A 305 25.30 2.72 -12.56
C GLU A 305 25.61 3.84 -11.56
N ARG A 306 26.18 3.53 -10.38
CA ARG A 306 26.57 4.52 -9.38
C ARG A 306 27.54 5.57 -9.92
N ARG A 307 28.45 5.21 -10.83
CA ARG A 307 29.37 6.16 -11.46
C ARG A 307 28.68 7.21 -12.33
N LYS A 308 27.49 6.91 -12.86
CA LYS A 308 26.70 7.85 -13.64
C LYS A 308 25.90 8.80 -12.74
N MET A 309 25.71 8.46 -11.47
CA MET A 309 24.98 9.28 -10.51
C MET A 309 25.87 10.38 -9.95
N SER A 310 25.36 11.60 -9.90
CA SER A 310 26.08 12.73 -9.32
C SER A 310 26.16 12.60 -7.81
N SER A 311 27.32 12.86 -7.24
CA SER A 311 27.51 13.01 -5.79
C SER A 311 27.27 14.43 -5.31
N LYS A 312 27.04 15.37 -6.21
CA LYS A 312 26.74 16.78 -5.90
C LYS A 312 25.29 17.10 -6.22
N PRO A 313 24.62 17.92 -5.41
CA PRO A 313 23.29 18.39 -5.76
C PRO A 313 23.32 19.16 -7.09
N PRO A 314 22.25 19.10 -7.90
CA PRO A 314 22.15 19.88 -9.13
C PRO A 314 22.13 21.38 -8.79
N LYS A 315 22.58 22.20 -9.75
CA LYS A 315 22.55 23.68 -9.60
C LYS A 315 21.12 24.24 -9.54
N LYS A 316 20.18 23.54 -10.19
CA LYS A 316 18.74 23.87 -10.20
C LYS A 316 17.98 22.71 -9.64
N GLU A 317 16.87 22.98 -8.95
CA GLU A 317 15.96 21.93 -8.52
C GLU A 317 15.39 21.16 -9.71
N ILE A 318 15.22 19.85 -9.52
CA ILE A 318 14.60 18.97 -10.51
C ILE A 318 13.38 18.32 -9.88
N TRP A 319 12.22 18.55 -10.46
CA TRP A 319 10.96 17.91 -10.09
C TRP A 319 10.57 16.92 -11.16
N LEU A 320 10.25 15.69 -10.76
CA LEU A 320 9.75 14.64 -11.65
C LEU A 320 8.27 14.41 -11.36
N TYR A 321 7.50 14.19 -12.41
CA TYR A 321 6.06 13.92 -12.34
C TYR A 321 5.77 12.59 -12.99
N ASN A 322 4.84 11.83 -12.42
CA ASN A 322 4.51 10.49 -12.92
C ASN A 322 3.09 10.07 -12.52
N ASP A 323 2.39 9.37 -13.41
CA ASP A 323 1.03 8.89 -13.16
C ASP A 323 0.87 7.37 -13.28
N ALA A 324 1.91 6.61 -13.53
CA ALA A 324 1.87 5.21 -13.94
C ALA A 324 0.87 4.93 -15.09
N ASN A 325 1.21 4.07 -16.03
CA ASN A 325 0.39 3.74 -17.20
C ASN A 325 -0.02 4.96 -18.07
N THR A 326 0.59 6.12 -17.86
CA THR A 326 0.42 7.37 -18.62
C THR A 326 -1.04 7.73 -18.89
N ASN A 327 -1.87 7.64 -17.85
CA ASN A 327 -3.20 8.22 -17.87
C ASN A 327 -3.12 9.72 -17.56
N ILE A 328 -4.15 10.48 -17.96
CA ILE A 328 -4.26 11.89 -17.53
C ILE A 328 -4.75 11.89 -16.09
N GLU A 329 -3.80 12.02 -15.14
CA GLU A 329 -4.02 12.00 -13.72
C GLU A 329 -3.39 13.23 -13.03
N ASN A 330 -3.41 13.25 -11.72
CA ASN A 330 -2.96 14.39 -10.92
C ASN A 330 -1.50 14.79 -11.20
N GLY A 331 -0.62 13.83 -11.50
CA GLY A 331 0.80 14.11 -11.80
C GLY A 331 0.99 14.88 -13.11
N LEU A 332 0.31 14.49 -14.21
CA LEU A 332 0.38 15.19 -15.49
C LEU A 332 -0.26 16.57 -15.39
N LEU A 333 -1.41 16.67 -14.73
CA LEU A 333 -2.11 17.95 -14.58
C LEU A 333 -1.28 18.93 -13.74
N GLN A 334 -0.64 18.48 -12.66
CA GLN A 334 0.29 19.29 -11.87
C GLN A 334 1.52 19.70 -12.69
N PHE A 335 2.11 18.78 -13.46
CA PHE A 335 3.22 19.10 -14.37
C PHE A 335 2.88 20.22 -15.32
N ARG A 336 1.69 20.19 -15.93
CA ARG A 336 1.21 21.22 -16.86
C ARG A 336 1.07 22.57 -16.17
N HIS A 337 0.45 22.60 -15.00
CA HIS A 337 0.35 23.80 -14.19
C HIS A 337 1.74 24.36 -13.85
N ASP A 338 2.61 23.52 -13.28
CA ASP A 338 3.90 23.99 -12.75
C ASP A 338 4.85 24.46 -13.83
N ARG A 339 4.72 23.97 -15.08
CA ARG A 339 5.48 24.48 -16.22
C ARG A 339 5.17 25.94 -16.56
N THR A 340 4.03 26.47 -16.15
CA THR A 340 3.67 27.87 -16.35
C THR A 340 4.34 28.80 -15.34
N MET A 341 4.92 28.23 -14.26
CA MET A 341 5.54 29.02 -13.20
C MET A 341 6.89 29.58 -13.63
N GLN A 342 7.12 30.86 -13.33
CA GLN A 342 8.37 31.56 -13.61
C GLN A 342 9.35 31.39 -12.43
N ASP A 343 10.01 30.24 -12.38
CA ASP A 343 11.03 29.93 -11.40
C ASP A 343 12.21 29.17 -12.04
N ASP A 344 13.17 28.75 -11.26
CA ASP A 344 14.38 28.07 -11.70
C ASP A 344 14.32 26.54 -11.62
N VAL A 345 13.12 25.95 -11.38
CA VAL A 345 12.91 24.51 -11.27
C VAL A 345 12.82 23.85 -12.65
N LEU A 346 13.61 22.82 -12.85
CA LEU A 346 13.52 21.95 -14.05
C LEU A 346 12.47 20.87 -13.81
N ARG A 347 11.52 20.76 -14.70
CA ARG A 347 10.37 19.86 -14.59
C ARG A 347 10.35 18.86 -15.73
N TYR A 348 10.17 17.56 -15.37
CA TYR A 348 10.09 16.49 -16.35
C TYR A 348 8.94 15.55 -15.99
N TYR A 349 8.19 15.15 -17.00
CA TYR A 349 7.15 14.13 -16.87
C TYR A 349 7.69 12.76 -17.32
N ILE A 350 7.47 11.73 -16.51
CA ILE A 350 7.93 10.36 -16.75
C ILE A 350 6.76 9.56 -17.30
N TYR A 351 6.86 9.10 -18.55
CA TYR A 351 5.86 8.25 -19.19
C TYR A 351 6.35 6.82 -19.35
N ASP A 352 5.48 5.83 -19.29
CA ASP A 352 5.80 4.39 -19.26
C ASP A 352 5.21 3.56 -20.42
N ASN A 353 4.24 4.09 -21.17
CA ASN A 353 3.68 3.40 -22.34
C ASN A 353 4.54 3.59 -23.60
N GLU A 354 4.21 2.88 -24.66
CA GLU A 354 4.83 3.14 -25.95
C GLU A 354 4.41 4.52 -26.47
N TRP A 355 5.37 5.25 -27.07
CA TRP A 355 5.16 6.63 -27.48
C TRP A 355 3.97 6.81 -28.45
N GLU A 356 3.82 5.88 -29.40
CA GLU A 356 2.73 5.92 -30.38
C GLU A 356 1.34 5.86 -29.76
N ASP A 357 1.21 5.18 -28.62
CA ASP A 357 -0.07 5.01 -27.92
C ASP A 357 -0.47 6.26 -27.15
N ILE A 358 0.51 7.07 -26.70
CA ILE A 358 0.27 8.19 -25.79
C ILE A 358 0.57 9.57 -26.35
N LYS A 359 1.21 9.67 -27.52
CA LYS A 359 1.62 10.96 -28.11
C LYS A 359 0.47 11.96 -28.27
N HIS A 360 -0.75 11.47 -28.47
CA HIS A 360 -1.95 12.28 -28.60
C HIS A 360 -2.37 13.00 -27.30
N HIS A 361 -1.80 12.61 -26.17
CA HIS A 361 -2.03 13.27 -24.87
C HIS A 361 -1.15 14.51 -24.67
N PHE A 362 -0.12 14.71 -25.52
CA PHE A 362 0.90 15.72 -25.31
C PHE A 362 0.98 16.73 -26.46
N ASP A 363 1.24 17.99 -26.10
CA ASP A 363 1.53 19.04 -27.05
C ASP A 363 3.02 19.03 -27.43
N ASP A 364 3.35 19.56 -28.63
CA ASP A 364 4.73 19.68 -29.11
C ASP A 364 5.62 20.45 -28.12
N SER A 365 5.06 21.43 -27.41
CA SER A 365 5.76 22.21 -26.38
C SER A 365 6.12 21.39 -25.13
N GLU A 366 5.48 20.25 -24.89
CA GLU A 366 5.71 19.36 -23.77
C GLU A 366 6.80 18.31 -24.07
N VAL A 367 6.93 17.90 -25.34
CA VAL A 367 7.82 16.82 -25.79
C VAL A 367 9.27 16.93 -25.26
N PRO A 368 9.93 18.11 -25.22
CA PRO A 368 11.29 18.24 -24.72
C PRO A 368 11.45 17.85 -23.24
N TYR A 369 10.37 17.90 -22.48
CA TYR A 369 10.32 17.63 -21.03
C TYR A 369 9.82 16.23 -20.69
N LEU A 370 9.47 15.43 -21.72
CA LEU A 370 9.03 14.05 -21.51
C LEU A 370 10.23 13.11 -21.42
N VAL A 371 10.13 12.12 -20.54
CA VAL A 371 11.19 11.15 -20.28
C VAL A 371 10.61 9.76 -20.18
N ARG A 372 11.09 8.82 -20.99
CA ARG A 372 10.62 7.44 -20.95
C ARG A 372 11.04 6.78 -19.64
N PHE A 373 10.11 6.09 -18.99
CA PHE A 373 10.33 5.31 -17.78
C PHE A 373 11.46 4.28 -17.98
N GLY A 374 12.33 4.11 -16.97
CA GLY A 374 13.44 3.18 -17.01
C GLY A 374 14.61 3.54 -17.92
N SER A 375 14.51 4.64 -18.71
CA SER A 375 15.59 5.10 -19.59
C SER A 375 16.82 5.59 -18.79
N GLU A 376 17.98 5.68 -19.44
CA GLU A 376 19.18 6.25 -18.81
C GLU A 376 18.98 7.72 -18.38
N LYS A 377 18.20 8.49 -19.15
CA LYS A 377 17.81 9.86 -18.77
C LYS A 377 16.96 9.86 -17.50
N HIS A 378 16.01 8.90 -17.38
CA HIS A 378 15.20 8.75 -16.14
C HIS A 378 16.08 8.43 -14.93
N LYS A 379 16.98 7.45 -15.03
CA LYS A 379 17.91 7.09 -13.94
C LYS A 379 18.77 8.26 -13.50
N HIS A 380 19.27 9.03 -14.46
CA HIS A 380 20.09 10.21 -14.20
C HIS A 380 19.29 11.30 -13.47
N LEU A 381 18.11 11.67 -13.99
CA LEU A 381 17.25 12.67 -13.38
C LEU A 381 16.74 12.22 -12.01
N PHE A 382 16.37 10.96 -11.84
CA PHE A 382 15.93 10.39 -10.57
C PHE A 382 16.98 10.55 -9.46
N SER A 383 18.25 10.33 -9.78
CA SER A 383 19.35 10.51 -8.81
C SER A 383 19.59 11.97 -8.42
N GLN A 384 19.06 12.94 -9.17
CA GLN A 384 19.23 14.36 -8.94
C GLN A 384 17.92 15.06 -8.53
N ALA A 385 16.80 14.36 -8.58
CA ALA A 385 15.51 14.94 -8.26
C ALA A 385 15.47 15.44 -6.81
N SER A 386 14.90 16.62 -6.61
CA SER A 386 14.55 17.15 -5.29
C SER A 386 13.13 16.73 -4.88
N LYS A 387 12.23 16.58 -5.85
CA LYS A 387 10.87 16.11 -5.62
C LYS A 387 10.44 15.14 -6.72
N ILE A 388 9.62 14.15 -6.31
CA ILE A 388 8.89 13.27 -7.23
C ILE A 388 7.42 13.37 -6.85
N LEU A 389 6.61 13.88 -7.77
CA LEU A 389 5.16 14.02 -7.63
C LEU A 389 4.52 12.87 -8.41
N SER A 390 3.91 11.94 -7.71
CA SER A 390 3.34 10.74 -8.34
C SER A 390 1.92 10.47 -7.87
N ALA A 391 1.04 10.11 -8.80
CA ALA A 391 -0.32 9.68 -8.48
C ALA A 391 -0.33 8.30 -7.78
N TYR A 392 0.80 7.57 -7.81
CA TYR A 392 0.94 6.25 -7.19
C TYR A 392 2.16 6.20 -6.27
N ALA A 393 1.98 5.65 -5.08
CA ALA A 393 3.01 5.63 -4.04
C ALA A 393 3.97 4.42 -4.11
N GLN A 394 3.64 3.38 -4.87
CA GLN A 394 4.44 2.17 -4.96
C GLN A 394 5.75 2.44 -5.72
N PHE A 395 6.86 1.99 -5.15
CA PHE A 395 8.21 2.27 -5.64
C PHE A 395 8.43 1.92 -7.13
N ASN A 396 7.85 0.84 -7.59
CA ASN A 396 7.97 0.37 -8.98
C ASN A 396 7.25 1.24 -10.01
N TYR A 397 6.37 2.15 -9.60
CA TYR A 397 5.68 3.05 -10.54
C TYR A 397 6.45 4.34 -10.81
N TYR A 398 7.26 4.81 -9.86
CA TYR A 398 8.00 6.06 -10.04
C TYR A 398 9.52 5.89 -10.10
N SER A 399 10.05 4.75 -9.69
CA SER A 399 11.50 4.50 -9.64
C SER A 399 11.98 3.67 -10.84
N PRO A 400 13.07 4.08 -11.51
CA PRO A 400 13.71 3.28 -12.56
C PRO A 400 14.56 2.12 -11.99
N PHE A 401 14.61 1.97 -10.66
CA PHE A 401 15.36 0.94 -9.96
C PHE A 401 14.41 -0.06 -9.29
N LYS A 402 14.87 -1.26 -9.06
CA LYS A 402 14.13 -2.25 -8.28
C LYS A 402 14.24 -1.97 -6.79
N ILE A 403 13.20 -2.32 -6.03
CA ILE A 403 13.19 -2.13 -4.58
C ILE A 403 14.32 -2.92 -3.89
N GLU A 404 14.66 -4.10 -4.41
CA GLU A 404 15.75 -4.94 -3.90
C GLU A 404 17.13 -4.30 -4.07
N ASP A 405 17.25 -3.31 -4.95
CA ASP A 405 18.48 -2.58 -5.22
C ASP A 405 18.62 -1.27 -4.42
N CYS A 406 17.64 -0.93 -3.56
CA CYS A 406 17.68 0.31 -2.78
C CYS A 406 18.98 0.46 -1.97
N HIS A 407 19.44 -0.62 -1.31
CA HIS A 407 20.70 -0.60 -0.55
C HIS A 407 21.91 -0.27 -1.43
N LYS A 408 21.84 -0.44 -2.76
CA LYS A 408 22.92 -0.12 -3.70
C LYS A 408 22.96 1.36 -4.07
N PHE A 409 21.82 2.06 -4.04
CA PHE A 409 21.69 3.39 -4.65
C PHE A 409 21.06 4.46 -3.77
N SER A 410 20.27 4.10 -2.74
CA SER A 410 19.46 5.06 -2.00
C SER A 410 20.24 6.14 -1.25
N ASP A 411 21.50 5.89 -0.94
CA ASP A 411 22.43 6.88 -0.40
C ASP A 411 22.79 8.01 -1.40
N LYS A 412 22.41 7.85 -2.67
CA LYS A 412 22.55 8.86 -3.74
C LYS A 412 21.25 9.60 -4.06
N TRP A 413 20.13 9.19 -3.49
CA TRP A 413 18.82 9.79 -3.77
C TRP A 413 18.47 10.86 -2.75
N ARG A 414 17.87 11.96 -3.22
CA ARG A 414 17.60 13.16 -2.40
C ARG A 414 16.15 13.62 -2.49
N TYR A 415 15.33 12.95 -3.29
CA TYR A 415 13.96 13.39 -3.56
C TYR A 415 13.07 13.30 -2.33
N GLU A 416 12.09 14.19 -2.27
CA GLU A 416 10.86 14.01 -1.52
C GLU A 416 9.83 13.34 -2.42
N LEU A 417 9.22 12.24 -1.95
CA LEU A 417 8.08 11.64 -2.62
C LEU A 417 6.80 12.33 -2.16
N VAL A 418 6.15 13.01 -3.11
CA VAL A 418 4.84 13.62 -2.93
C VAL A 418 3.80 12.70 -3.55
N TYR A 419 3.01 12.04 -2.74
CA TYR A 419 1.91 11.19 -3.20
C TYR A 419 0.71 12.07 -3.53
N MET A 420 0.41 12.20 -4.83
CA MET A 420 -0.66 13.05 -5.35
C MET A 420 -2.03 12.41 -5.26
N GLN A 421 -2.09 11.12 -4.93
CA GLN A 421 -3.25 10.24 -5.02
C GLN A 421 -3.82 10.11 -6.44
N HIS A 422 -4.50 9.02 -6.74
CA HIS A 422 -5.29 8.81 -7.96
C HIS A 422 -6.79 8.87 -7.68
N GLY A 423 -7.18 8.95 -6.42
CA GLY A 423 -8.53 9.06 -5.89
C GLY A 423 -8.50 9.13 -4.37
N ILE A 424 -9.47 9.79 -3.76
CA ILE A 424 -9.66 9.78 -2.31
C ILE A 424 -9.87 8.34 -1.88
N LEU A 425 -9.12 7.88 -0.87
CA LEU A 425 -9.23 6.50 -0.38
C LEU A 425 -10.60 6.30 0.29
N HIS A 426 -11.45 5.50 -0.35
CA HIS A 426 -12.69 5.03 0.23
C HIS A 426 -12.50 3.68 0.94
N ALA A 427 -11.75 2.78 0.30
CA ALA A 427 -11.30 1.54 0.94
C ALA A 427 -10.28 1.83 2.04
N SER A 428 -10.44 1.18 3.20
CA SER A 428 -9.48 1.28 4.30
C SER A 428 -8.24 0.45 3.99
N LEU A 429 -7.17 1.11 3.58
CA LEU A 429 -5.93 0.49 3.07
C LEU A 429 -4.66 0.92 3.84
N PRO A 430 -4.65 1.03 5.18
CA PRO A 430 -3.44 1.42 5.92
C PRO A 430 -2.31 0.41 5.76
N TRP A 431 -2.61 -0.84 5.47
CA TRP A 431 -1.63 -1.88 5.18
C TRP A 431 -0.89 -1.67 3.84
N GLN A 432 -1.45 -0.88 2.93
CA GLN A 432 -0.88 -0.58 1.61
C GLN A 432 -0.30 0.84 1.54
N TYR A 433 -1.02 1.85 2.04
CA TYR A 433 -0.66 3.26 1.90
C TYR A 433 -0.19 3.91 3.20
N GLY A 434 -0.10 3.15 4.29
CA GLY A 434 0.41 3.69 5.54
C GLY A 434 1.84 4.20 5.41
N ASN A 435 2.14 5.31 6.06
CA ASN A 435 3.47 5.95 6.05
C ASN A 435 4.59 5.03 6.54
N ASP A 436 4.23 4.03 7.30
CA ASP A 436 5.09 2.97 7.79
C ASP A 436 5.34 1.84 6.79
N ARG A 437 4.54 1.78 5.71
CA ARG A 437 4.65 0.81 4.63
C ARG A 437 5.35 1.39 3.41
N MET A 438 5.20 2.70 3.19
CA MET A 438 5.70 3.43 2.05
C MET A 438 6.67 4.52 2.50
N ASN A 439 7.67 4.81 1.69
CA ASN A 439 8.56 5.96 1.90
C ASN A 439 7.95 7.23 1.29
N ILE A 440 6.77 7.59 1.76
CA ILE A 440 6.09 8.82 1.35
C ILE A 440 6.56 9.95 2.28
N ASP A 441 6.91 11.09 1.71
CA ASP A 441 7.29 12.28 2.48
C ASP A 441 6.13 13.25 2.64
N LYS A 442 5.28 13.39 1.61
CA LYS A 442 4.10 14.26 1.61
C LYS A 442 2.93 13.55 0.93
N VAL A 443 1.71 13.79 1.39
CA VAL A 443 0.47 13.33 0.76
C VAL A 443 -0.43 14.51 0.47
N VAL A 444 -0.89 14.65 -0.76
CA VAL A 444 -1.95 15.60 -1.12
C VAL A 444 -3.28 15.06 -0.63
N ILE A 445 -4.01 15.84 0.14
CA ILE A 445 -5.33 15.50 0.69
C ILE A 445 -6.35 16.57 0.30
N SER A 446 -7.62 16.18 0.24
CA SER A 446 -8.71 17.04 -0.28
C SER A 446 -9.68 17.49 0.81
N SER A 447 -9.66 16.85 1.97
CA SER A 447 -10.68 17.09 3.01
C SER A 447 -10.10 17.02 4.42
N THR A 448 -10.80 17.64 5.36
CA THR A 448 -10.49 17.51 6.79
C THR A 448 -10.66 16.07 7.27
N PHE A 449 -11.61 15.33 6.68
CA PHE A 449 -11.77 13.90 6.96
C PHE A 449 -10.49 13.12 6.60
N GLU A 450 -9.94 13.33 5.40
CA GLU A 450 -8.68 12.68 5.02
C GLU A 450 -7.53 13.03 5.96
N LEU A 451 -7.43 14.32 6.36
CA LEU A 451 -6.40 14.76 7.30
C LEU A 451 -6.46 13.96 8.60
N GLU A 452 -7.61 13.89 9.24
CA GLU A 452 -7.78 13.16 10.50
C GLU A 452 -7.59 11.64 10.33
N ASN A 453 -8.10 11.09 9.23
CA ASN A 453 -7.97 9.67 8.90
C ASN A 453 -6.51 9.27 8.63
N MET A 454 -5.76 10.07 7.86
CA MET A 454 -4.35 9.81 7.54
C MET A 454 -3.48 9.85 8.81
N VAL A 455 -3.74 10.79 9.71
CA VAL A 455 -3.04 10.85 11.00
C VAL A 455 -3.37 9.66 11.87
N LYS A 456 -4.67 9.36 12.02
CA LYS A 456 -5.14 8.33 12.96
C LYS A 456 -4.83 6.90 12.49
N ASN A 457 -5.08 6.61 11.21
CA ASN A 457 -5.10 5.24 10.70
C ASN A 457 -3.92 4.91 9.77
N TYR A 458 -3.31 5.91 9.12
CA TYR A 458 -2.25 5.72 8.11
C TYR A 458 -0.86 6.14 8.59
N ALA A 459 -0.70 6.50 9.85
CA ALA A 459 0.58 6.83 10.48
C ALA A 459 1.31 8.05 9.87
N PHE A 460 0.58 9.00 9.31
CA PHE A 460 1.15 10.28 8.86
C PHE A 460 1.16 11.31 9.99
N GLU A 461 2.15 12.20 9.98
CA GLU A 461 2.16 13.41 10.77
C GLU A 461 1.43 14.54 10.02
N ARG A 462 0.91 15.53 10.76
CA ARG A 462 0.14 16.63 10.14
C ARG A 462 0.95 17.44 9.13
N ASP A 463 2.24 17.64 9.38
CA ASP A 463 3.16 18.36 8.50
C ASP A 463 3.55 17.56 7.24
N GLU A 464 3.25 16.28 7.20
CA GLU A 464 3.40 15.43 6.00
C GLU A 464 2.18 15.51 5.07
N LEU A 465 1.09 16.16 5.49
CA LEU A 465 -0.15 16.27 4.73
C LEU A 465 -0.26 17.65 4.06
N VAL A 466 -0.57 17.66 2.77
CA VAL A 466 -0.74 18.87 1.96
C VAL A 466 -2.23 19.05 1.64
N PRO A 467 -2.97 19.89 2.38
CA PRO A 467 -4.41 20.06 2.22
C PRO A 467 -4.75 20.97 1.04
N SER A 468 -4.31 20.62 -0.16
CA SER A 468 -4.52 21.40 -1.38
C SER A 468 -5.65 20.88 -2.26
N GLY A 469 -6.06 19.63 -2.08
CA GLY A 469 -6.99 18.94 -2.95
C GLY A 469 -6.34 18.32 -4.19
N MET A 470 -7.01 17.31 -4.77
CA MET A 470 -6.52 16.68 -5.99
C MET A 470 -6.61 17.63 -7.19
N VAL A 471 -5.54 17.70 -7.97
CA VAL A 471 -5.39 18.61 -9.11
C VAL A 471 -6.46 18.40 -10.17
N ARG A 472 -6.92 17.17 -10.38
CA ARG A 472 -7.97 16.88 -11.38
C ARG A 472 -9.28 17.59 -11.10
N PHE A 473 -9.52 18.02 -9.86
CA PHE A 473 -10.72 18.77 -9.51
C PHE A 473 -10.74 20.17 -10.12
N ASP A 474 -9.60 20.79 -10.48
CA ASP A 474 -9.54 22.05 -11.20
C ASP A 474 -10.15 21.95 -12.62
N TYR A 475 -10.28 20.72 -13.15
CA TYR A 475 -10.83 20.45 -14.48
C TYR A 475 -12.32 20.03 -14.44
N ILE A 476 -12.94 20.04 -13.26
CA ILE A 476 -14.36 19.79 -13.08
C ILE A 476 -15.11 21.12 -13.03
N ASP A 477 -15.90 21.41 -14.07
CA ASP A 477 -16.76 22.59 -14.07
C ASP A 477 -18.00 22.34 -13.21
N ARG A 478 -17.95 22.83 -11.97
CA ARG A 478 -19.07 22.75 -11.01
C ARG A 478 -20.25 23.64 -11.39
N THR A 479 -20.04 24.65 -12.23
CA THR A 479 -21.07 25.61 -12.67
C THR A 479 -21.88 25.08 -13.84
N GLN A 480 -21.39 24.04 -14.52
CA GLN A 480 -22.07 23.43 -15.64
C GLN A 480 -23.45 22.91 -15.23
N LYS A 481 -24.49 23.35 -15.95
CA LYS A 481 -25.83 22.83 -15.74
C LYS A 481 -25.90 21.38 -16.20
N PRO A 482 -26.25 20.44 -15.31
CA PRO A 482 -26.30 19.04 -15.69
C PRO A 482 -27.45 18.77 -16.65
N GLN A 483 -27.27 17.77 -17.49
CA GLN A 483 -28.32 17.19 -18.33
C GLN A 483 -29.21 16.27 -17.46
N ASN A 484 -30.35 15.89 -17.96
CA ASN A 484 -31.20 14.88 -17.32
C ASN A 484 -30.58 13.48 -17.51
N LYS A 485 -29.42 13.28 -16.93
CA LYS A 485 -28.67 12.04 -17.00
C LYS A 485 -28.33 11.50 -15.61
N ILE A 486 -28.46 10.18 -15.51
CA ILE A 486 -28.04 9.39 -14.36
C ILE A 486 -26.80 8.59 -14.75
N LEU A 487 -25.78 8.57 -13.90
CA LEU A 487 -24.63 7.67 -14.08
C LEU A 487 -24.70 6.55 -13.06
N ILE A 488 -24.66 5.31 -13.52
CA ILE A 488 -24.36 4.14 -12.68
C ILE A 488 -22.92 3.71 -12.94
N ALA A 489 -22.08 3.79 -11.90
CA ALA A 489 -20.66 3.47 -12.00
C ALA A 489 -20.20 2.60 -10.82
N PRO A 490 -20.41 1.27 -10.86
CA PRO A 490 -19.98 0.38 -9.80
C PRO A 490 -18.48 0.10 -9.86
N SER A 491 -17.91 -0.24 -8.71
CA SER A 491 -16.57 -0.80 -8.59
C SER A 491 -16.54 -2.25 -9.09
N TRP A 492 -15.34 -2.77 -9.33
CA TRP A 492 -15.14 -4.17 -9.68
C TRP A 492 -15.26 -5.09 -8.46
N ARG A 493 -15.38 -6.39 -8.72
CA ARG A 493 -15.45 -7.45 -7.69
C ARG A 493 -14.33 -8.43 -7.89
N TYR A 494 -13.43 -8.53 -6.92
CA TYR A 494 -12.29 -9.44 -7.02
C TYR A 494 -12.72 -10.90 -7.24
N TYR A 495 -13.79 -11.33 -6.59
CA TYR A 495 -14.30 -12.70 -6.70
C TYR A 495 -14.91 -13.04 -8.07
N LEU A 496 -15.13 -12.04 -8.93
CA LEU A 496 -15.70 -12.22 -10.28
C LEU A 496 -14.65 -12.18 -11.40
N ILE A 497 -13.37 -12.02 -11.06
CA ILE A 497 -12.28 -11.97 -12.04
C ILE A 497 -11.09 -12.77 -11.53
N GLY A 498 -10.32 -13.36 -12.44
CA GLY A 498 -9.11 -14.11 -12.10
C GLY A 498 -7.86 -13.25 -12.02
N ASP A 499 -6.74 -13.90 -11.73
CA ASP A 499 -5.44 -13.26 -11.64
C ASP A 499 -5.00 -12.65 -12.99
N ILE A 500 -4.07 -11.69 -12.92
CA ILE A 500 -3.48 -11.08 -14.11
C ILE A 500 -2.57 -12.10 -14.81
N ARG A 501 -2.84 -12.35 -16.10
CA ARG A 501 -2.01 -13.15 -16.99
C ARG A 501 -1.68 -12.33 -18.24
N ASN A 502 -0.44 -12.35 -18.65
CA ASN A 502 0.02 -11.58 -19.82
C ASN A 502 -0.43 -10.10 -19.78
N ASN A 503 -0.31 -9.46 -18.61
CA ASN A 503 -0.75 -8.09 -18.32
C ASN A 503 -2.26 -7.85 -18.48
N ARG A 504 -3.08 -8.89 -18.48
CA ARG A 504 -4.56 -8.78 -18.55
C ARG A 504 -5.21 -9.59 -17.44
N TRP A 505 -6.32 -9.07 -16.92
CA TRP A 505 -7.18 -9.80 -16.01
C TRP A 505 -7.85 -10.98 -16.72
N THR A 506 -7.94 -12.12 -16.04
CA THR A 506 -8.56 -13.33 -16.62
C THR A 506 -10.06 -13.29 -16.35
N PRO A 507 -10.94 -13.21 -17.36
CA PRO A 507 -12.38 -13.20 -17.17
C PRO A 507 -12.93 -14.59 -16.82
N PHE A 508 -14.02 -14.60 -16.05
CA PHE A 508 -14.84 -15.79 -15.76
C PHE A 508 -16.30 -15.53 -16.16
N PRO A 509 -16.66 -15.57 -17.46
CA PRO A 509 -17.98 -15.18 -17.95
C PRO A 509 -19.12 -15.95 -17.27
N ASP A 510 -19.03 -17.28 -17.18
CA ASP A 510 -20.08 -18.11 -16.57
C ASP A 510 -20.30 -17.75 -15.09
N LYS A 511 -19.22 -17.51 -14.36
CA LYS A 511 -19.31 -17.09 -12.95
C LYS A 511 -19.87 -15.67 -12.82
N PHE A 512 -19.55 -14.80 -13.78
CA PHE A 512 -20.03 -13.43 -13.80
C PHE A 512 -21.53 -13.37 -14.01
N VAL A 513 -22.06 -14.03 -15.05
CA VAL A 513 -23.51 -14.03 -15.36
C VAL A 513 -24.36 -14.75 -14.31
N GLN A 514 -23.76 -15.68 -13.55
CA GLN A 514 -24.43 -16.34 -12.43
C GLN A 514 -24.35 -15.54 -11.12
N SER A 515 -23.61 -14.44 -11.10
CA SER A 515 -23.41 -13.67 -9.87
C SER A 515 -24.65 -12.85 -9.49
N GLU A 516 -24.80 -12.62 -8.19
CA GLU A 516 -25.80 -11.71 -7.65
C GLU A 516 -25.59 -10.27 -8.17
N PHE A 517 -24.33 -9.84 -8.33
CA PHE A 517 -23.96 -8.56 -8.94
C PHE A 517 -24.61 -8.40 -10.32
N TYR A 518 -24.33 -9.32 -11.25
CA TYR A 518 -24.87 -9.25 -12.61
C TYR A 518 -26.39 -9.34 -12.62
N ASN A 519 -26.96 -10.33 -11.93
CA ASN A 519 -28.39 -10.58 -11.97
C ASN A 519 -29.22 -9.40 -11.42
N LYS A 520 -28.80 -8.78 -10.33
CA LYS A 520 -29.51 -7.61 -9.78
C LYS A 520 -29.40 -6.37 -10.67
N TYR A 521 -28.24 -6.15 -11.36
CA TYR A 521 -28.16 -5.11 -12.37
C TYR A 521 -29.07 -5.38 -13.55
N MET A 522 -29.14 -6.62 -14.05
CA MET A 522 -30.08 -6.98 -15.13
C MET A 522 -31.54 -6.81 -14.69
N THR A 523 -31.90 -7.23 -13.46
CA THR A 523 -33.22 -6.98 -12.88
C THR A 523 -33.53 -5.47 -12.81
N LEU A 524 -32.57 -4.65 -12.41
CA LEU A 524 -32.73 -3.21 -12.41
C LEU A 524 -33.01 -2.65 -13.81
N PHE A 525 -32.25 -3.07 -14.81
CA PHE A 525 -32.38 -2.57 -16.18
C PHE A 525 -33.67 -3.03 -16.88
N GLU A 526 -34.26 -4.16 -16.46
CA GLU A 526 -35.53 -4.67 -16.93
C GLU A 526 -36.74 -4.20 -16.09
N ASN A 527 -36.49 -3.43 -15.01
CA ASN A 527 -37.52 -2.93 -14.09
C ASN A 527 -38.49 -1.98 -14.83
N GLN A 528 -39.78 -2.30 -14.83
CA GLN A 528 -40.79 -1.50 -15.53
C GLN A 528 -41.04 -0.13 -14.85
N HIS A 529 -40.90 -0.06 -13.51
CA HIS A 529 -41.03 1.21 -12.79
C HIS A 529 -39.88 2.14 -13.14
N LEU A 530 -38.64 1.62 -13.21
CA LEU A 530 -37.49 2.42 -13.68
C LEU A 530 -37.73 2.96 -15.09
N LYS A 531 -38.22 2.13 -16.00
CA LYS A 531 -38.55 2.53 -17.36
C LYS A 531 -39.54 3.70 -17.36
N MET A 532 -40.65 3.58 -16.64
CA MET A 532 -41.65 4.63 -16.53
C MET A 532 -41.10 5.91 -15.96
N LEU A 533 -40.23 5.84 -14.92
CA LEU A 533 -39.60 7.02 -14.33
C LEU A 533 -38.69 7.73 -15.35
N LEU A 534 -37.84 6.99 -16.08
CA LEU A 534 -36.97 7.58 -17.07
C LEU A 534 -37.76 8.27 -18.20
N GLU A 535 -38.88 7.68 -18.64
CA GLU A 535 -39.78 8.28 -19.63
C GLU A 535 -40.50 9.51 -19.05
N GLN A 536 -41.09 9.42 -17.84
CA GLN A 536 -41.88 10.47 -17.22
C GLN A 536 -41.07 11.75 -16.94
N TYR A 537 -39.83 11.59 -16.47
CA TYR A 537 -38.95 12.70 -16.13
C TYR A 537 -37.96 13.10 -17.23
N ASP A 538 -38.03 12.42 -18.37
CA ASP A 538 -37.16 12.60 -19.52
C ASP A 538 -35.67 12.49 -19.15
N PHE A 539 -35.29 11.36 -18.51
CA PHE A 539 -33.92 11.04 -18.15
C PHE A 539 -33.35 9.91 -19.01
N GLU A 540 -32.04 10.02 -19.25
CA GLU A 540 -31.20 8.94 -19.78
C GLU A 540 -30.35 8.35 -18.64
N LEU A 541 -30.02 7.06 -18.73
CA LEU A 541 -29.19 6.38 -17.75
C LEU A 541 -27.97 5.79 -18.45
N ASP A 542 -26.77 6.26 -18.07
CA ASP A 542 -25.51 5.71 -18.56
C ASP A 542 -24.96 4.71 -17.53
N PHE A 543 -24.67 3.49 -17.97
CA PHE A 543 -24.04 2.43 -17.17
C PHE A 543 -22.59 2.28 -17.60
N LYS A 544 -21.66 2.58 -16.68
CA LYS A 544 -20.22 2.53 -16.87
C LYS A 544 -19.60 1.47 -15.99
N LEU A 545 -19.14 0.39 -16.59
CA LEU A 545 -18.38 -0.62 -15.87
C LEU A 545 -16.97 -0.11 -15.52
N HIS A 546 -16.45 -0.60 -14.40
CA HIS A 546 -15.05 -0.38 -14.05
C HIS A 546 -14.15 -0.98 -15.15
N PRO A 547 -13.00 -0.36 -15.50
CA PRO A 547 -12.11 -0.83 -16.59
C PRO A 547 -11.73 -2.32 -16.49
N ILE A 548 -11.54 -2.85 -15.29
CA ILE A 548 -11.28 -4.28 -15.06
C ILE A 548 -12.45 -5.16 -15.55
N PHE A 549 -13.68 -4.65 -15.53
CA PHE A 549 -14.90 -5.35 -15.93
C PHE A 549 -15.35 -5.07 -17.37
N GLU A 550 -14.62 -4.27 -18.13
CA GLU A 550 -14.93 -4.01 -19.54
C GLU A 550 -14.96 -5.29 -20.39
N CYS A 551 -14.23 -6.33 -19.97
CA CYS A 551 -14.29 -7.66 -20.61
C CYS A 551 -15.66 -8.33 -20.52
N TYR A 552 -16.57 -7.88 -19.63
CA TYR A 552 -17.92 -8.40 -19.46
C TYR A 552 -19.02 -7.54 -20.10
N ILE A 553 -18.64 -6.50 -20.81
CA ILE A 553 -19.62 -5.57 -21.42
C ILE A 553 -20.57 -6.27 -22.38
N SER A 554 -20.09 -7.29 -23.09
CA SER A 554 -20.89 -8.09 -24.02
C SER A 554 -21.96 -8.95 -23.35
N GLU A 555 -21.85 -9.19 -22.05
CA GLU A 555 -22.83 -9.98 -21.30
C GLU A 555 -24.10 -9.19 -20.98
N PHE A 556 -24.03 -7.84 -21.02
CA PHE A 556 -25.18 -6.99 -20.72
C PHE A 556 -26.06 -6.79 -21.95
N HIS A 557 -27.22 -7.40 -21.95
CA HIS A 557 -28.22 -7.32 -23.03
C HIS A 557 -29.41 -6.43 -22.62
N ILE A 558 -29.17 -5.12 -22.56
CA ILE A 558 -30.14 -4.12 -22.09
C ILE A 558 -31.16 -3.84 -23.18
N LYS A 559 -32.46 -3.97 -22.86
CA LYS A 559 -33.58 -3.77 -23.80
C LYS A 559 -34.21 -2.38 -23.67
N ASN A 560 -33.88 -1.63 -22.62
CA ASN A 560 -34.45 -0.31 -22.41
C ASN A 560 -33.65 0.72 -23.20
N ASP A 561 -34.28 1.39 -24.15
CA ASP A 561 -33.62 2.37 -25.06
C ASP A 561 -33.05 3.61 -24.35
N ARG A 562 -33.48 3.88 -23.11
CA ARG A 562 -32.96 5.00 -22.29
C ARG A 562 -31.77 4.60 -21.40
N ILE A 563 -31.30 3.37 -21.49
CA ILE A 563 -30.15 2.87 -20.73
C ILE A 563 -29.00 2.54 -21.68
N HIS A 564 -27.87 3.20 -21.51
CA HIS A 564 -26.72 3.11 -22.41
C HIS A 564 -25.50 2.53 -21.72
N LEU A 565 -24.82 1.57 -22.36
CA LEU A 565 -23.51 1.08 -21.95
C LEU A 565 -22.41 2.05 -22.43
N VAL A 566 -21.69 2.64 -21.49
CA VAL A 566 -20.63 3.63 -21.79
C VAL A 566 -19.26 3.03 -21.60
N LYS A 567 -18.41 3.05 -22.64
CA LYS A 567 -17.02 2.59 -22.60
C LYS A 567 -16.03 3.73 -22.39
N GLU A 568 -16.37 4.89 -22.91
CA GLU A 568 -15.49 6.06 -22.93
C GLU A 568 -15.42 6.77 -21.56
N SER A 569 -14.46 7.69 -21.41
CA SER A 569 -14.41 8.57 -20.24
C SER A 569 -15.66 9.47 -20.22
N VAL A 570 -16.23 9.64 -19.04
CA VAL A 570 -17.44 10.45 -18.83
C VAL A 570 -17.10 11.81 -18.23
N GLN A 571 -17.78 12.87 -18.69
CA GLN A 571 -17.72 14.18 -18.05
C GLN A 571 -18.73 14.23 -16.90
N LEU A 572 -18.26 14.16 -15.67
CA LEU A 572 -19.11 14.04 -14.48
C LEU A 572 -20.08 15.19 -14.29
N SER A 573 -19.68 16.40 -14.66
CA SER A 573 -20.50 17.60 -14.59
C SER A 573 -21.80 17.53 -15.42
N GLN A 574 -21.87 16.63 -16.40
CA GLN A 574 -23.07 16.43 -17.23
C GLN A 574 -24.16 15.65 -16.52
N TYR A 575 -23.81 14.85 -15.50
CA TYR A 575 -24.77 13.99 -14.81
C TYR A 575 -25.46 14.74 -13.65
N LYS A 576 -26.74 14.45 -13.47
CA LYS A 576 -27.56 15.04 -12.42
C LYS A 576 -27.66 14.18 -11.18
N VAL A 577 -27.52 12.87 -11.32
CA VAL A 577 -27.50 11.86 -10.25
C VAL A 577 -26.41 10.83 -10.48
N CYS A 578 -25.72 10.42 -9.42
CA CYS A 578 -24.81 9.29 -9.43
C CYS A 578 -25.35 8.12 -8.60
N ILE A 579 -25.22 6.92 -9.16
CA ILE A 579 -25.46 5.66 -8.46
C ILE A 579 -24.15 4.90 -8.49
N THR A 580 -23.63 4.59 -7.33
CA THR A 580 -22.35 3.87 -7.20
C THR A 580 -22.40 2.90 -6.01
N ASP A 581 -21.29 2.27 -5.70
CA ASP A 581 -21.12 1.39 -4.55
C ASP A 581 -20.00 1.92 -3.62
N PHE A 582 -19.07 1.08 -3.23
CA PHE A 582 -17.88 1.45 -2.46
C PHE A 582 -16.74 2.02 -3.34
N SER A 583 -17.03 2.47 -4.55
CA SER A 583 -16.07 3.12 -5.42
C SER A 583 -15.65 4.49 -4.88
N SER A 584 -14.35 4.79 -4.96
CA SER A 584 -13.83 6.15 -4.66
C SER A 584 -14.36 7.23 -5.63
N PHE A 585 -14.98 6.82 -6.73
CA PHE A 585 -15.62 7.70 -7.68
C PHE A 585 -16.76 8.54 -7.09
N VAL A 586 -17.34 8.10 -5.97
CA VAL A 586 -18.33 8.86 -5.21
C VAL A 586 -17.86 10.26 -4.85
N PHE A 587 -16.58 10.43 -4.51
CA PHE A 587 -16.04 11.71 -4.10
C PHE A 587 -16.00 12.73 -5.24
N ASP A 588 -15.84 12.29 -6.47
CA ASP A 588 -15.88 13.18 -7.65
C ASP A 588 -17.30 13.75 -7.82
N PHE A 589 -18.35 12.97 -7.55
CA PHE A 589 -19.75 13.45 -7.56
C PHE A 589 -20.05 14.36 -6.38
N VAL A 590 -19.55 14.02 -5.20
CA VAL A 590 -19.66 14.90 -4.01
C VAL A 590 -18.98 16.25 -4.31
N TYR A 591 -17.83 16.24 -4.99
CA TYR A 591 -17.16 17.46 -5.42
C TYR A 591 -18.01 18.29 -6.40
N CYS A 592 -18.72 17.64 -7.32
CA CYS A 592 -19.65 18.31 -8.23
C CYS A 592 -20.92 18.87 -7.52
N GLY A 593 -21.15 18.54 -6.25
CA GLY A 593 -22.38 18.92 -5.54
C GLY A 593 -23.62 18.22 -6.08
N ARG A 594 -23.51 16.95 -6.47
CA ARG A 594 -24.59 16.14 -7.02
C ARG A 594 -25.08 15.10 -6.03
N PRO A 595 -26.39 14.76 -6.03
CA PRO A 595 -26.92 13.71 -5.19
C PRO A 595 -26.36 12.34 -5.59
N VAL A 596 -26.08 11.52 -4.61
CA VAL A 596 -25.56 10.18 -4.72
C VAL A 596 -26.57 9.19 -4.16
N LEU A 597 -26.71 8.02 -4.80
CA LEU A 597 -27.31 6.82 -4.23
C LEU A 597 -26.27 5.70 -4.22
N TYR A 598 -26.30 4.87 -3.19
CA TYR A 598 -25.48 3.67 -3.16
C TYR A 598 -26.32 2.44 -3.54
N PHE A 599 -25.81 1.68 -4.49
CA PHE A 599 -26.39 0.39 -4.87
C PHE A 599 -25.35 -0.70 -4.78
N VAL A 600 -25.47 -1.55 -3.78
CA VAL A 600 -24.52 -2.63 -3.50
C VAL A 600 -25.25 -3.97 -3.48
N PRO A 601 -25.54 -4.53 -4.66
CA PRO A 601 -26.38 -5.73 -4.79
C PRO A 601 -25.84 -6.96 -4.04
N ASP A 602 -24.52 -7.02 -3.84
CA ASP A 602 -23.78 -8.11 -3.19
C ASP A 602 -23.15 -7.67 -1.85
N TYR A 603 -23.84 -6.83 -1.09
CA TYR A 603 -23.31 -6.19 0.12
C TYR A 603 -22.88 -7.20 1.18
N GLU A 604 -23.61 -8.30 1.35
CA GLU A 604 -23.23 -9.35 2.30
C GLU A 604 -21.91 -10.04 1.90
N LYS A 605 -21.63 -10.18 0.60
CA LYS A 605 -20.32 -10.69 0.12
C LYS A 605 -19.19 -9.71 0.44
N PHE A 606 -19.45 -8.42 0.31
CA PHE A 606 -18.48 -7.41 0.72
C PHE A 606 -18.18 -7.50 2.23
N LYS A 607 -19.20 -7.53 3.09
CA LYS A 607 -19.05 -7.65 4.54
C LYS A 607 -18.36 -8.96 4.95
N SER A 608 -18.58 -10.04 4.25
CA SER A 608 -17.92 -11.33 4.52
C SER A 608 -16.46 -11.39 4.04
N GLY A 609 -15.93 -10.31 3.44
CA GLY A 609 -14.54 -10.23 3.00
C GLY A 609 -14.28 -10.86 1.64
N MET A 610 -15.28 -11.00 0.79
CA MET A 610 -15.15 -11.49 -0.59
C MET A 610 -14.51 -10.47 -1.55
N HIS A 611 -14.01 -9.35 -1.03
CA HIS A 611 -13.25 -8.36 -1.78
C HIS A 611 -11.81 -8.21 -1.24
N THR A 612 -10.92 -7.58 -2.01
CA THR A 612 -9.53 -7.32 -1.58
C THR A 612 -9.44 -6.38 -0.39
N TYR A 613 -10.32 -5.38 -0.31
CA TYR A 613 -10.50 -4.54 0.87
C TYR A 613 -11.78 -4.97 1.61
N ARG A 614 -11.77 -4.80 2.92
CA ARG A 614 -12.76 -5.38 3.83
C ARG A 614 -13.54 -4.34 4.61
N GLU A 615 -13.00 -3.13 4.65
CA GLU A 615 -13.55 -2.01 5.36
C GLU A 615 -13.41 -0.76 4.52
N LEU A 616 -14.30 0.16 4.77
CA LEU A 616 -14.27 1.49 4.18
C LEU A 616 -13.84 2.49 5.26
N ASP A 617 -13.11 3.51 4.87
CA ASP A 617 -12.77 4.62 5.76
C ASP A 617 -14.00 5.46 6.10
N ILE A 618 -14.97 5.53 5.17
CA ILE A 618 -16.31 6.02 5.43
C ILE A 618 -17.30 4.87 5.20
N PRO A 619 -17.96 4.31 6.22
CA PRO A 619 -19.01 3.32 6.04
C PRO A 619 -20.11 3.84 5.11
N LEU A 620 -20.71 2.98 4.28
CA LEU A 620 -21.74 3.40 3.32
C LEU A 620 -22.98 3.96 4.01
N GLU A 621 -23.30 3.43 5.18
CA GLU A 621 -24.39 3.89 6.05
C GLU A 621 -24.18 5.34 6.50
N ASP A 622 -22.91 5.74 6.66
CA ASP A 622 -22.49 7.11 6.98
C ASP A 622 -22.07 7.89 5.72
N GLY A 623 -22.44 7.42 4.53
CA GLY A 623 -22.03 8.00 3.24
C GLY A 623 -22.75 9.32 2.88
N PHE A 624 -22.85 9.58 1.58
CA PHE A 624 -23.38 10.81 0.99
C PHE A 624 -24.77 10.61 0.38
N GLY A 625 -25.36 9.44 0.54
CA GLY A 625 -26.65 9.08 -0.02
C GLY A 625 -27.24 7.82 0.60
N GLU A 626 -28.46 7.47 0.19
CA GLU A 626 -29.18 6.30 0.66
C GLU A 626 -28.49 5.01 0.14
N LEU A 627 -28.29 4.02 1.03
CA LEU A 627 -27.75 2.72 0.71
C LEU A 627 -28.89 1.76 0.39
N THR A 628 -28.86 1.12 -0.78
CA THR A 628 -29.81 0.11 -1.24
C THR A 628 -29.07 -1.15 -1.69
N ILE A 629 -29.70 -2.30 -1.50
CA ILE A 629 -29.17 -3.61 -1.89
C ILE A 629 -30.08 -4.35 -2.86
N ASP A 630 -31.29 -3.85 -3.01
CA ASP A 630 -32.32 -4.41 -3.88
C ASP A 630 -32.65 -3.43 -5.02
N PRO A 631 -32.91 -3.93 -6.26
CA PRO A 631 -33.26 -3.08 -7.39
C PRO A 631 -34.53 -2.24 -7.19
N ASP A 632 -35.57 -2.79 -6.54
CA ASP A 632 -36.82 -2.06 -6.32
C ASP A 632 -36.62 -0.94 -5.29
N GLU A 633 -35.86 -1.18 -4.20
CA GLU A 633 -35.49 -0.13 -3.23
C GLU A 633 -34.72 1.02 -3.91
N LEU A 634 -33.80 0.68 -4.83
CA LEU A 634 -33.05 1.69 -5.57
C LEU A 634 -33.98 2.53 -6.45
N VAL A 635 -34.92 1.90 -7.14
CA VAL A 635 -35.90 2.59 -8.00
C VAL A 635 -36.76 3.53 -7.17
N ASP A 636 -37.25 3.10 -6.00
CA ASP A 636 -38.02 3.93 -5.08
C ASP A 636 -37.22 5.14 -4.57
N SER A 637 -35.92 4.93 -4.25
CA SER A 637 -35.05 6.02 -3.82
C SER A 637 -34.75 7.01 -4.94
N LEU A 638 -34.58 6.50 -6.17
CA LEU A 638 -34.43 7.32 -7.36
C LEU A 638 -35.71 8.14 -7.63
N GLU A 639 -36.89 7.52 -7.51
CA GLU A 639 -38.18 8.24 -7.66
C GLU A 639 -38.29 9.41 -6.69
N LYS A 640 -37.92 9.22 -5.41
CA LYS A 640 -37.90 10.31 -4.41
C LYS A 640 -36.99 11.46 -4.86
N LEU A 641 -35.79 11.15 -5.39
CA LEU A 641 -34.88 12.16 -5.91
C LEU A 641 -35.43 12.90 -7.13
N LEU A 642 -36.02 12.18 -8.10
CA LEU A 642 -36.60 12.77 -9.30
C LEU A 642 -37.78 13.71 -8.94
N LYS A 643 -38.67 13.28 -8.03
CA LYS A 643 -39.77 14.11 -7.49
C LYS A 643 -39.27 15.38 -6.81
N ASN A 644 -38.10 15.32 -6.15
CA ASN A 644 -37.46 16.48 -5.50
C ASN A 644 -36.49 17.22 -6.44
N SER A 645 -36.68 17.16 -7.74
CA SER A 645 -35.83 17.82 -8.76
C SER A 645 -34.34 17.48 -8.63
N CYS A 646 -34.00 16.30 -8.15
CA CYS A 646 -32.66 15.81 -7.89
C CYS A 646 -31.84 16.71 -6.95
N GLN A 647 -32.48 17.31 -5.97
CA GLN A 647 -31.78 18.02 -4.91
C GLN A 647 -31.18 17.01 -3.90
N ILE A 648 -30.03 17.36 -3.35
CA ILE A 648 -29.41 16.54 -2.30
C ILE A 648 -30.37 16.53 -1.09
N PRO A 649 -30.76 15.35 -0.58
CA PRO A 649 -31.60 15.27 0.61
C PRO A 649 -30.96 15.96 1.81
N GLU A 650 -31.75 16.67 2.61
CA GLU A 650 -31.25 17.54 3.68
C GLU A 650 -30.29 16.85 4.66
N GLN A 651 -30.55 15.58 4.95
CA GLN A 651 -29.68 14.78 5.82
C GLN A 651 -28.26 14.55 5.29
N TYR A 652 -28.04 14.64 3.98
CA TYR A 652 -26.72 14.46 3.34
C TYR A 652 -26.10 15.80 2.91
N LYS A 653 -26.90 16.87 2.89
CA LYS A 653 -26.51 18.17 2.33
C LYS A 653 -25.29 18.76 3.02
N LYS A 654 -25.36 18.91 4.33
CA LYS A 654 -24.25 19.47 5.12
C LYS A 654 -22.95 18.69 4.89
N LYS A 655 -23.01 17.36 4.94
CA LYS A 655 -21.83 16.50 4.74
C LYS A 655 -21.26 16.66 3.34
N THR A 656 -22.11 16.74 2.33
CA THR A 656 -21.68 16.91 0.93
C THR A 656 -21.04 18.28 0.70
N GLU A 657 -21.64 19.36 1.23
CA GLU A 657 -21.18 20.73 1.03
C GLU A 657 -19.90 21.06 1.81
N GLU A 658 -19.68 20.43 2.99
CA GLU A 658 -18.55 20.70 3.87
C GLU A 658 -17.41 19.65 3.75
N PHE A 659 -17.54 18.68 2.85
CA PHE A 659 -16.56 17.58 2.79
C PHE A 659 -15.17 18.06 2.33
N PHE A 660 -15.10 18.87 1.28
CA PHE A 660 -13.85 19.36 0.72
C PHE A 660 -13.38 20.63 1.39
N THR A 661 -12.06 20.71 1.62
CA THR A 661 -11.44 21.91 2.18
C THR A 661 -11.44 23.06 1.19
N TYR A 662 -11.24 22.77 -0.10
CA TYR A 662 -11.21 23.74 -1.19
C TYR A 662 -11.96 23.23 -2.41
N TYR A 663 -12.43 24.16 -3.24
CA TYR A 663 -13.18 23.88 -4.45
C TYR A 663 -12.56 24.54 -5.70
N ASP A 664 -11.34 25.06 -5.59
CA ASP A 664 -10.62 25.73 -6.68
C ASP A 664 -9.11 25.75 -6.44
N ASN A 665 -8.37 26.06 -7.52
CA ASN A 665 -6.93 26.35 -7.48
C ASN A 665 -6.07 25.24 -6.82
N HIS A 666 -6.46 23.99 -6.98
CA HIS A 666 -5.78 22.85 -6.34
C HIS A 666 -4.32 22.72 -6.79
N ALA A 667 -4.06 22.83 -8.09
CA ALA A 667 -2.71 22.78 -8.63
C ALA A 667 -1.82 23.89 -8.08
N ARG A 668 -2.34 25.10 -8.01
CA ARG A 668 -1.63 26.25 -7.45
C ARG A 668 -1.34 26.09 -5.97
N ARG A 669 -2.33 25.67 -5.18
CA ARG A 669 -2.17 25.41 -3.74
C ARG A 669 -1.13 24.32 -3.47
N THR A 670 -1.13 23.25 -4.27
CA THR A 670 -0.12 22.19 -4.22
C THR A 670 1.27 22.75 -4.50
N TYR A 671 1.42 23.53 -5.58
CA TYR A 671 2.69 24.16 -5.91
C TYR A 671 3.21 25.07 -4.79
N GLU A 672 2.38 25.98 -4.28
CA GLU A 672 2.73 26.90 -3.19
C GLU A 672 3.17 26.14 -1.93
N ALA A 673 2.38 25.14 -1.50
CA ALA A 673 2.71 24.33 -0.31
C ALA A 673 4.03 23.55 -0.46
N LEU A 674 4.38 23.12 -1.68
CA LEU A 674 5.64 22.42 -1.94
C LEU A 674 6.83 23.37 -2.09
N ARG A 675 6.63 24.66 -2.39
CA ARG A 675 7.66 25.69 -2.46
C ARG A 675 7.95 26.31 -1.08
N ASP A 676 6.92 26.58 -0.28
CA ASP A 676 7.03 27.25 1.02
C ASP A 676 7.75 26.41 2.10
N THR A 677 7.95 25.11 1.87
CA THR A 677 8.73 24.27 2.80
C THR A 677 10.18 24.70 2.95
N LYS A 678 10.70 25.57 2.07
CA LYS A 678 12.05 26.17 2.21
C LYS A 678 12.10 27.38 3.15
N THR A 679 11.07 28.22 3.17
CA THR A 679 11.06 29.49 3.91
C THR A 679 10.87 29.31 5.42
N LYS A 680 10.12 28.32 5.85
CA LYS A 680 9.90 28.04 7.29
C LYS A 680 11.11 27.47 8.03
N GLY A 681 12.13 27.01 7.31
CA GLY A 681 13.40 26.57 7.91
C GLY A 681 14.39 27.70 8.18
N GLU A 682 14.24 28.85 7.50
CA GLU A 682 15.13 30.00 7.63
C GLU A 682 14.58 31.08 8.57
N GLU A 683 13.23 31.21 8.69
CA GLU A 683 12.62 32.22 9.56
C GLU A 683 12.64 31.89 11.07
N ASN A 684 12.93 30.64 11.47
CA ASN A 684 13.04 30.27 12.89
C ASN A 684 14.46 30.44 13.50
N GLU A 685 15.46 30.89 12.73
CA GLU A 685 16.78 31.19 13.27
C GLU A 685 16.95 32.64 13.72
N ASP A 686 16.04 33.56 13.33
CA ASP A 686 16.14 34.98 13.70
C ASP A 686 15.27 35.41 14.90
N THR A 687 14.58 34.47 15.57
CA THR A 687 13.74 34.76 16.74
C THR A 687 13.91 33.75 17.87
N LEU A 688 15.17 33.61 18.36
CA LEU A 688 15.45 33.06 19.68
C LEU A 688 16.75 33.71 20.24
#